data_9e8ebcae37749b0b966ba6d85c2c0ae1
#
_entry.id   9e8ebcae37749b0b966ba6d85c2c0ae1
#
_cell.length_a   1.000
_cell.length_b   1.000
_cell.length_c   1.000
_cell.angle_alpha   90.00
_cell.angle_beta   90.00
_cell.angle_gamma   90.00
#
_symmetry.space_group_name_H-M   'P 1'
#
loop_
_entity.id
_entity.type
_entity.pdbx_description
1 polymer ?
#
loop_
_entity_poly.entity_id
_entity_poly.type
_entity_poly.pdbx_seq_one_letter_code
_entity_poly.pdbx_strand_id
1 'polypeptide(L)'
;MATTKKTIAPKKGQPVSVPEVVTKKKNTAAKKKVKTPPAAKKSAVKAVTGVKHITFQLRFHTSFGQDLLILGDHPLLGNGQPEQAVPMQYFNEEYWVLTVPFETADCTGPVTYHYLLRNADGSIQHDWGNDKSFDPKSLKVTELHIIDTWNYAGYFENAFYTEPFTKVLLRSNAIHVKTKKVTSVSHILSVKTPLLQKGQTVCVLGSGNTFGYWDSSDPLLMSKDDGSDFYRIELNLSKENFPIAYKYGVYDTIAQRLVRYEDGNNRILHEASVKDKLMMVNDGFAVLPNNVWKGAGVAIPVFSIRTEHGLGVGEFTDLKKMVDWAVKAGLKMIQLLPVNDTTATHSWTDSYPYAAISAFALHPLYLNLDALVKDDVKLQKQINVEKAKLNALPEIDYEAVIGFKTKLIQKIYTAKGQDTLSSAGFQEYFEQNKHWLQSYAAFCYLRDQYGTVDFNQWPAYRHFNQQEIDFLTARESAAHTEIALHYYVQYQLHVQLKEATAYAHDHGIIVKGDIAIGVYRHGADAWQHPELYHMDAQAGAPPDDFAVAGQNWGFPTYNWQQMQADGFAWWKQRFEQMGYYFDAFRIDHILGFFRIWSIPMDAVEGILGRFVPAIPVHINEFQQRGISFDHHRFTKPFINDNILWELFGYDNELVKKEFLDYDGFGHYTLKPSFATQRKVETHFHTLEQDEQHEKVKKGLYNLISNVILFPAAENDHEHFHFRIGIENTSSYRYLDTHVQGLLKDLYVDYFYRRQDEFWKQEALQKLPALKRVTNMLICGEDLGMVPDCVPDVMKQLGLLSLEIQRMPKDPKKDFFHPNDAPYLSVVTPSTHDMSTIRGWWEEDRERIQQFYNHELGQWGEAPAYCEAWINQAIVLQHLYSPAMWAVFQLQDLLGMNAALRREDPNQERINIPANPKHYWRYRMHLSMEELMKEVSFTNELKGYIEASGRS
;
A
#
# COMPACT_ATOMS: atom_id res chain seq x y z
N MET A 1 40.29 39.32 -10.06
CA MET A 1 41.68 39.14 -10.55
C MET A 1 41.62 37.76 -11.24
N ALA A 2 41.39 37.65 -12.54
CA ALA A 2 42.36 37.70 -13.66
C ALA A 2 43.51 36.73 -13.40
N THR A 3 43.75 35.73 -14.13
CA THR A 3 44.03 35.37 -15.54
C THR A 3 44.60 33.96 -15.52
N THR A 4 44.67 33.06 -16.45
CA THR A 4 44.70 33.04 -17.91
C THR A 4 44.75 31.61 -18.43
N LYS A 5 44.20 31.41 -19.60
CA LYS A 5 44.28 30.35 -20.55
C LYS A 5 45.62 29.59 -20.71
N LYS A 6 45.53 28.28 -21.10
CA LYS A 6 46.17 27.83 -22.36
C LYS A 6 45.63 26.49 -22.88
N THR A 7 45.20 26.54 -24.12
CA THR A 7 44.76 25.51 -25.06
C THR A 7 45.99 24.79 -25.70
N ILE A 8 45.90 23.49 -25.94
CA ILE A 8 46.59 22.84 -27.08
C ILE A 8 45.82 21.60 -27.53
N ALA A 9 45.42 21.58 -28.81
CA ALA A 9 45.06 20.40 -29.62
C ALA A 9 46.03 20.39 -30.83
N PRO A 10 45.97 19.49 -31.81
CA PRO A 10 45.75 18.03 -31.85
C PRO A 10 46.86 17.31 -32.64
N LYS A 11 46.83 15.97 -32.79
CA LYS A 11 47.46 15.29 -33.92
C LYS A 11 46.69 14.02 -34.35
N LYS A 12 46.47 13.97 -35.66
CA LYS A 12 45.93 12.90 -36.50
C LYS A 12 46.87 11.71 -36.65
N GLY A 13 46.34 10.51 -36.84
CA GLY A 13 47.04 9.38 -37.48
C GLY A 13 46.01 8.38 -38.03
N GLN A 14 46.05 8.20 -39.32
CA GLN A 14 45.27 7.28 -40.15
C GLN A 14 45.97 5.93 -40.35
N PRO A 15 45.52 5.00 -41.23
CA PRO A 15 44.83 3.74 -40.88
C PRO A 15 45.60 2.53 -41.39
N VAL A 16 45.22 1.33 -41.09
CA VAL A 16 45.76 0.11 -41.74
C VAL A 16 44.62 -0.82 -42.17
N SER A 17 44.77 -1.29 -43.37
CA SER A 17 43.94 -2.04 -44.30
C SER A 17 43.85 -3.56 -44.05
N VAL A 18 42.69 -4.12 -44.39
CA VAL A 18 42.29 -5.32 -45.17
C VAL A 18 43.31 -6.48 -45.41
N PRO A 19 42.85 -7.77 -45.44
CA PRO A 19 42.58 -8.30 -46.77
C PRO A 19 41.35 -9.21 -46.94
N GLU A 20 40.80 -9.09 -48.18
CA GLU A 20 39.89 -10.01 -48.84
C GLU A 20 40.48 -11.41 -49.03
N VAL A 21 39.56 -12.41 -49.15
CA VAL A 21 39.82 -13.60 -50.02
C VAL A 21 38.60 -13.95 -50.85
N VAL A 22 38.86 -14.00 -52.10
CA VAL A 22 38.05 -14.32 -53.30
C VAL A 22 37.98 -15.83 -53.50
N THR A 23 36.84 -16.37 -53.95
CA THR A 23 36.86 -17.42 -55.00
C THR A 23 35.55 -17.49 -55.82
N LYS A 24 35.77 -17.52 -57.03
CA LYS A 24 35.06 -17.58 -58.32
C LYS A 24 34.39 -18.93 -58.62
N LYS A 25 33.35 -18.94 -59.40
CA LYS A 25 33.15 -19.41 -60.82
C LYS A 25 31.71 -19.94 -60.96
N LYS A 26 31.00 -19.89 -62.08
CA LYS A 26 31.02 -19.48 -63.43
C LYS A 26 29.75 -20.00 -64.14
N ASN A 27 29.19 -19.16 -65.03
CA ASN A 27 28.62 -19.41 -66.37
C ASN A 27 27.22 -20.11 -66.44
N THR A 28 26.33 -19.77 -67.39
CA THR A 28 26.38 -19.20 -68.74
C THR A 28 24.96 -18.83 -69.20
N ALA A 29 24.90 -17.71 -69.90
CA ALA A 29 24.06 -17.21 -70.98
C ALA A 29 22.85 -17.95 -71.56
N ALA A 30 21.75 -17.16 -71.84
CA ALA A 30 21.24 -17.04 -73.25
C ALA A 30 20.24 -15.85 -73.37
N LYS A 31 20.42 -15.03 -74.38
CA LYS A 31 19.60 -13.88 -74.72
C LYS A 31 18.33 -14.32 -75.42
N LYS A 32 17.18 -13.64 -75.21
CA LYS A 32 16.19 -13.37 -76.25
C LYS A 32 15.49 -12.02 -75.97
N LYS A 33 15.59 -11.11 -76.95
CA LYS A 33 14.88 -9.83 -77.06
C LYS A 33 13.41 -10.05 -77.30
N VAL A 34 12.52 -9.38 -76.58
CA VAL A 34 11.17 -9.06 -77.07
C VAL A 34 10.81 -7.63 -76.61
N LYS A 35 10.15 -6.93 -77.55
CA LYS A 35 9.86 -5.49 -77.69
C LYS A 35 8.95 -4.96 -76.52
N THR A 36 9.21 -3.75 -76.09
CA THR A 36 8.41 -2.89 -75.19
C THR A 36 7.18 -2.30 -75.87
N PRO A 37 6.00 -2.26 -75.32
CA PRO A 37 4.94 -1.30 -75.57
C PRO A 37 5.00 -0.07 -74.65
N PRO A 38 4.38 1.06 -74.98
CA PRO A 38 4.68 2.35 -74.37
C PRO A 38 4.03 2.53 -72.97
N ALA A 39 4.74 3.29 -72.12
CA ALA A 39 4.36 3.61 -70.77
C ALA A 39 3.06 4.39 -70.65
N ALA A 40 2.07 3.79 -69.95
CA ALA A 40 0.96 4.55 -69.42
C ALA A 40 1.47 5.31 -68.13
N LYS A 41 1.27 6.61 -68.16
CA LYS A 41 1.54 7.47 -67.00
C LYS A 41 0.67 7.01 -65.79
N LYS A 42 1.26 6.27 -64.84
CA LYS A 42 0.69 6.12 -63.49
C LYS A 42 0.88 7.46 -62.77
N SER A 43 -0.25 8.11 -62.45
CA SER A 43 -0.27 9.19 -61.49
C SER A 43 0.31 8.65 -60.16
N ALA A 44 1.43 9.23 -59.73
CA ALA A 44 2.00 8.93 -58.45
C ALA A 44 1.01 9.39 -57.36
N VAL A 45 0.35 8.44 -56.73
CA VAL A 45 -0.29 8.69 -55.43
C VAL A 45 0.85 9.06 -54.51
N LYS A 46 0.91 10.34 -54.06
CA LYS A 46 1.85 10.80 -53.04
C LYS A 46 1.63 9.92 -51.83
N ALA A 47 2.68 9.20 -51.39
CA ALA A 47 2.66 8.48 -50.16
C ALA A 47 2.37 9.50 -49.04
N VAL A 48 1.35 9.22 -48.20
CA VAL A 48 1.07 9.99 -46.98
C VAL A 48 2.26 9.81 -46.05
N THR A 49 2.97 10.88 -45.74
CA THR A 49 4.24 10.85 -45.02
C THR A 49 4.05 11.06 -43.51
N GLY A 50 3.16 10.29 -42.84
CA GLY A 50 2.99 10.33 -41.38
C GLY A 50 2.17 11.52 -40.85
N VAL A 51 1.89 11.50 -39.57
CA VAL A 51 1.12 12.52 -38.85
C VAL A 51 1.92 13.82 -38.77
N LYS A 52 1.27 14.95 -39.07
CA LYS A 52 1.86 16.30 -39.04
C LYS A 52 1.23 17.21 -38.00
N HIS A 53 -0.02 16.95 -37.63
CA HIS A 53 -0.74 17.73 -36.62
C HIS A 53 -1.55 16.79 -35.76
N ILE A 54 -1.54 17.06 -34.45
CA ILE A 54 -2.37 16.34 -33.46
C ILE A 54 -3.21 17.37 -32.73
N THR A 55 -4.53 17.11 -32.69
CA THR A 55 -5.46 17.85 -31.85
C THR A 55 -5.90 16.96 -30.72
N PHE A 56 -5.61 17.33 -29.49
CA PHE A 56 -6.15 16.73 -28.28
C PHE A 56 -7.38 17.51 -27.85
N GLN A 57 -8.47 16.83 -27.61
CA GLN A 57 -9.74 17.40 -27.13
C GLN A 57 -10.20 16.59 -25.92
N LEU A 58 -10.27 17.24 -24.76
CA LEU A 58 -10.69 16.60 -23.51
C LEU A 58 -12.11 17.02 -23.16
N ARG A 59 -12.99 16.02 -22.93
CA ARG A 59 -14.32 16.25 -22.39
C ARG A 59 -14.23 16.41 -20.88
N PHE A 60 -14.29 17.67 -20.41
CA PHE A 60 -14.21 18.01 -19.00
C PHE A 60 -14.80 19.40 -18.72
N HIS A 61 -15.68 19.48 -17.71
CA HIS A 61 -16.22 20.74 -17.24
C HIS A 61 -15.35 21.30 -16.11
N THR A 62 -14.87 22.54 -16.26
CA THR A 62 -14.07 23.24 -15.25
C THR A 62 -14.87 24.31 -14.53
N SER A 63 -14.54 24.54 -13.27
CA SER A 63 -15.03 25.69 -12.50
C SER A 63 -14.12 26.91 -12.72
N PHE A 64 -14.62 28.09 -12.36
CA PHE A 64 -13.84 29.33 -12.49
C PHE A 64 -12.53 29.26 -11.67
N GLY A 65 -11.40 29.61 -12.29
CA GLY A 65 -10.08 29.55 -11.70
C GLY A 65 -9.35 28.21 -11.90
N GLN A 66 -10.00 27.23 -12.54
CA GLN A 66 -9.36 25.97 -12.96
C GLN A 66 -8.90 26.04 -14.42
N ASP A 67 -7.79 25.39 -14.72
CA ASP A 67 -7.33 25.15 -16.10
C ASP A 67 -6.81 23.73 -16.27
N LEU A 68 -6.73 23.31 -17.54
CA LEU A 68 -6.27 21.97 -17.91
C LEU A 68 -4.94 22.03 -18.65
N LEU A 69 -4.10 21.05 -18.36
CA LEU A 69 -2.82 20.83 -19.02
C LEU A 69 -2.74 19.38 -19.52
N ILE A 70 -1.86 19.13 -20.49
CA ILE A 70 -1.49 17.78 -20.93
C ILE A 70 -0.02 17.54 -20.65
N LEU A 71 0.31 16.34 -20.17
CA LEU A 71 1.65 15.88 -19.92
C LEU A 71 1.88 14.53 -20.60
N GLY A 72 2.97 14.38 -21.32
CA GLY A 72 3.33 13.13 -21.98
C GLY A 72 4.82 12.90 -22.06
N ASP A 73 5.23 11.72 -22.54
CA ASP A 73 6.64 11.31 -22.70
C ASP A 73 7.33 11.93 -23.94
N HIS A 74 6.59 12.68 -24.74
CA HIS A 74 7.12 13.37 -25.90
C HIS A 74 7.50 14.83 -25.58
N PRO A 75 8.60 15.39 -26.15
CA PRO A 75 9.02 16.78 -25.88
C PRO A 75 7.93 17.83 -26.09
N LEU A 76 7.06 17.66 -27.09
CA LEU A 76 5.90 18.55 -27.35
C LEU A 76 4.80 18.47 -26.29
N LEU A 77 4.87 17.50 -25.39
CA LEU A 77 3.92 17.25 -24.29
C LEU A 77 4.60 17.34 -22.92
N GLY A 78 5.75 18.03 -22.81
CA GLY A 78 6.42 18.25 -21.54
C GLY A 78 7.41 17.17 -21.09
N ASN A 79 7.70 16.17 -21.94
CA ASN A 79 8.75 15.16 -21.72
C ASN A 79 8.66 14.46 -20.34
N GLY A 80 7.44 14.24 -19.85
CA GLY A 80 7.19 13.60 -18.55
C GLY A 80 7.46 14.50 -17.32
N GLN A 81 7.82 15.75 -17.51
CA GLN A 81 8.15 16.71 -16.42
C GLN A 81 6.92 17.59 -16.11
N PRO A 82 6.33 17.51 -14.93
CA PRO A 82 5.11 18.24 -14.58
C PRO A 82 5.21 19.77 -14.78
N GLU A 83 6.40 20.33 -14.55
CA GLU A 83 6.67 21.76 -14.72
C GLU A 83 6.65 22.19 -16.18
N GLN A 84 6.77 21.24 -17.11
CA GLN A 84 6.74 21.45 -18.55
C GLN A 84 5.39 21.03 -19.18
N ALA A 85 4.40 20.69 -18.38
CA ALA A 85 3.06 20.33 -18.86
C ALA A 85 2.46 21.47 -19.72
N VAL A 86 1.85 21.11 -20.84
CA VAL A 86 1.41 22.08 -21.85
C VAL A 86 -0.04 22.50 -21.58
N PRO A 87 -0.33 23.81 -21.44
CA PRO A 87 -1.68 24.28 -21.18
C PRO A 87 -2.59 24.07 -22.39
N MET A 88 -3.81 23.60 -22.10
CA MET A 88 -4.90 23.50 -23.07
C MET A 88 -5.67 24.83 -23.18
N GLN A 89 -6.45 24.99 -24.22
CA GLN A 89 -7.33 26.13 -24.42
C GLN A 89 -8.79 25.74 -24.14
N TYR A 90 -9.49 26.57 -23.41
CA TYR A 90 -10.94 26.41 -23.19
C TYR A 90 -11.66 26.56 -24.54
N PHE A 91 -12.45 25.59 -24.92
CA PHE A 91 -13.22 25.63 -26.16
C PHE A 91 -14.70 25.95 -25.90
N ASN A 92 -15.32 25.24 -24.97
CA ASN A 92 -16.68 25.47 -24.50
C ASN A 92 -16.91 24.79 -23.14
N GLU A 93 -18.12 24.78 -22.62
CA GLU A 93 -18.48 24.20 -21.31
C GLU A 93 -18.14 22.71 -21.17
N GLU A 94 -18.04 21.97 -22.29
CA GLU A 94 -17.77 20.52 -22.30
C GLU A 94 -16.33 20.18 -22.68
N TYR A 95 -15.62 21.07 -23.39
CA TYR A 95 -14.34 20.70 -24.01
C TYR A 95 -13.22 21.72 -23.82
N TRP A 96 -12.03 21.16 -23.66
CA TRP A 96 -10.75 21.84 -23.75
C TRP A 96 -9.95 21.25 -24.89
N VAL A 97 -9.14 22.06 -25.60
CA VAL A 97 -8.45 21.67 -26.84
C VAL A 97 -6.99 22.14 -26.82
N LEU A 98 -6.11 21.31 -27.36
CA LEU A 98 -4.73 21.66 -27.70
C LEU A 98 -4.40 21.09 -29.08
N THR A 99 -3.89 21.93 -29.99
CA THR A 99 -3.36 21.48 -31.29
C THR A 99 -1.84 21.71 -31.31
N VAL A 100 -1.06 20.68 -31.58
CA VAL A 100 0.38 20.73 -31.70
C VAL A 100 0.85 20.32 -33.11
N PRO A 101 1.86 21.01 -33.69
CA PRO A 101 2.57 20.51 -34.87
C PRO A 101 3.35 19.25 -34.42
N PHE A 102 3.35 18.22 -35.28
CA PHE A 102 3.92 16.92 -34.90
C PHE A 102 4.66 16.31 -36.07
N GLU A 103 5.82 15.72 -35.85
CA GLU A 103 6.55 14.97 -36.86
C GLU A 103 6.75 13.52 -36.45
N THR A 104 6.15 12.58 -37.19
CA THR A 104 6.28 11.14 -36.91
C THR A 104 7.73 10.65 -36.88
N ALA A 105 8.65 11.34 -37.56
CA ALA A 105 10.07 11.00 -37.58
C ALA A 105 10.76 11.16 -36.22
N ASP A 106 10.23 12.03 -35.35
CA ASP A 106 10.82 12.32 -34.04
C ASP A 106 10.46 11.26 -32.96
N CYS A 107 9.56 10.33 -33.30
CA CYS A 107 9.12 9.31 -32.37
C CYS A 107 9.96 8.04 -32.44
N THR A 108 10.32 7.47 -31.29
CA THR A 108 10.98 6.15 -31.18
C THR A 108 9.97 5.01 -31.07
N GLY A 109 8.77 5.28 -30.53
CA GLY A 109 7.69 4.32 -30.28
C GLY A 109 6.34 5.01 -30.11
N PRO A 110 5.37 4.33 -29.46
CA PRO A 110 4.12 4.93 -29.05
C PRO A 110 4.35 6.13 -28.12
N VAL A 111 3.50 7.14 -28.20
CA VAL A 111 3.49 8.31 -27.32
C VAL A 111 2.43 8.09 -26.25
N THR A 112 2.82 8.22 -24.96
CA THR A 112 1.93 8.14 -23.81
C THR A 112 1.68 9.52 -23.23
N TYR A 113 0.47 9.77 -22.74
CA TYR A 113 0.11 11.07 -22.15
C TYR A 113 -1.03 10.92 -21.17
N HIS A 114 -1.24 11.96 -20.34
CA HIS A 114 -2.39 12.13 -19.46
C HIS A 114 -2.68 13.61 -19.24
N TYR A 115 -3.82 13.91 -18.61
CA TYR A 115 -4.24 15.28 -18.35
C TYR A 115 -4.05 15.67 -16.89
N LEU A 116 -3.83 16.97 -16.65
CA LEU A 116 -3.69 17.59 -15.35
C LEU A 116 -4.75 18.67 -15.20
N LEU A 117 -5.49 18.67 -14.10
CA LEU A 117 -6.36 19.75 -13.68
C LEU A 117 -5.60 20.58 -12.64
N ARG A 118 -5.35 21.83 -12.93
CA ARG A 118 -4.79 22.79 -11.97
C ARG A 118 -5.91 23.61 -11.38
N ASN A 119 -6.04 23.57 -10.06
CA ASN A 119 -7.04 24.31 -9.29
C ASN A 119 -6.61 25.76 -9.04
N ALA A 120 -7.54 26.60 -8.59
CA ALA A 120 -7.29 28.01 -8.29
C ALA A 120 -6.25 28.25 -7.18
N ASP A 121 -6.09 27.29 -6.27
CA ASP A 121 -5.07 27.29 -5.20
C ASP A 121 -3.70 26.79 -5.68
N GLY A 122 -3.55 26.42 -6.95
CA GLY A 122 -2.34 25.86 -7.53
C GLY A 122 -2.18 24.36 -7.36
N SER A 123 -3.07 23.68 -6.64
CA SER A 123 -3.06 22.22 -6.50
C SER A 123 -3.34 21.53 -7.84
N ILE A 124 -2.71 20.37 -8.07
CA ILE A 124 -2.83 19.61 -9.31
C ILE A 124 -3.50 18.27 -9.05
N GLN A 125 -4.59 18.02 -9.79
CA GLN A 125 -5.22 16.71 -9.86
C GLN A 125 -4.86 16.03 -11.18
N HIS A 126 -4.47 14.78 -11.13
CA HIS A 126 -4.12 14.00 -12.30
C HIS A 126 -5.30 13.18 -12.81
N ASP A 127 -5.47 13.14 -14.12
CA ASP A 127 -6.27 12.12 -14.82
C ASP A 127 -5.67 10.72 -14.53
N TRP A 128 -6.51 9.75 -14.21
CA TRP A 128 -6.06 8.44 -13.76
C TRP A 128 -5.84 7.47 -14.95
N GLY A 129 -4.83 6.63 -14.81
CA GLY A 129 -4.46 5.59 -15.77
C GLY A 129 -3.31 5.98 -16.69
N ASN A 130 -2.61 4.96 -17.20
CA ASN A 130 -1.51 5.07 -18.15
C ASN A 130 -1.93 4.50 -19.50
N ASP A 131 -3.21 4.56 -19.82
CA ASP A 131 -3.86 3.91 -20.96
C ASP A 131 -4.05 4.84 -22.17
N LYS A 132 -3.81 6.13 -22.00
CA LYS A 132 -3.87 7.09 -23.12
C LYS A 132 -2.56 7.07 -23.89
N SER A 133 -2.62 6.46 -25.07
CA SER A 133 -1.46 6.37 -25.97
C SER A 133 -1.89 6.28 -27.44
N PHE A 134 -0.99 6.68 -28.33
CA PHE A 134 -1.13 6.47 -29.77
C PHE A 134 0.24 6.14 -30.38
N ASP A 135 0.25 5.32 -31.43
CA ASP A 135 1.46 5.04 -32.20
C ASP A 135 1.42 5.79 -33.54
N PRO A 136 2.16 6.92 -33.68
CA PRO A 136 2.14 7.74 -34.87
C PRO A 136 2.70 7.00 -36.10
N LYS A 137 3.54 5.97 -35.93
CA LYS A 137 4.11 5.19 -37.04
C LYS A 137 3.13 4.21 -37.66
N SER A 138 2.13 3.78 -36.90
CA SER A 138 1.08 2.88 -37.36
C SER A 138 0.02 3.62 -38.21
N LEU A 139 -0.09 4.95 -38.08
CA LEU A 139 -1.12 5.77 -38.66
C LEU A 139 -0.72 6.28 -40.07
N LYS A 140 -1.66 6.16 -41.05
CA LYS A 140 -1.48 6.58 -42.44
C LYS A 140 -2.27 7.84 -42.76
N VAL A 141 -2.26 8.81 -41.88
CA VAL A 141 -2.97 10.08 -41.96
C VAL A 141 -2.03 11.24 -41.70
N THR A 142 -2.39 12.45 -42.13
CA THR A 142 -1.63 13.68 -41.86
C THR A 142 -2.13 14.40 -40.61
N GLU A 143 -3.40 14.23 -40.25
CA GLU A 143 -4.02 14.84 -39.08
C GLU A 143 -4.62 13.77 -38.16
N LEU A 144 -4.33 13.87 -36.87
CA LEU A 144 -4.90 13.05 -35.83
C LEU A 144 -5.69 13.94 -34.85
N HIS A 145 -6.97 13.61 -34.67
CA HIS A 145 -7.81 14.26 -33.67
C HIS A 145 -8.22 13.24 -32.63
N ILE A 146 -7.76 13.43 -31.36
CA ILE A 146 -8.04 12.56 -30.24
C ILE A 146 -9.05 13.25 -29.34
N ILE A 147 -10.18 12.59 -29.09
CA ILE A 147 -11.21 13.05 -28.17
C ILE A 147 -11.20 12.11 -26.96
N ASP A 148 -10.81 12.63 -25.83
CA ASP A 148 -10.68 11.87 -24.58
C ASP A 148 -11.74 12.26 -23.55
N THR A 149 -11.97 11.34 -22.63
CA THR A 149 -12.75 11.53 -21.41
C THR A 149 -11.82 11.45 -20.21
N TRP A 150 -12.02 12.34 -19.22
CA TRP A 150 -11.30 12.31 -17.96
C TRP A 150 -11.62 11.02 -17.19
N ASN A 151 -10.60 10.36 -16.64
CA ASN A 151 -10.77 9.23 -15.76
C ASN A 151 -10.49 9.67 -14.31
N TYR A 152 -11.50 9.63 -13.44
CA TYR A 152 -11.32 9.88 -12.00
C TYR A 152 -10.76 8.63 -11.32
N ALA A 153 -9.70 8.79 -10.52
CA ALA A 153 -9.07 7.70 -9.79
C ALA A 153 -10.06 6.93 -8.90
N GLY A 154 -11.08 7.61 -8.38
CA GLY A 154 -12.15 7.06 -7.54
C GLY A 154 -13.23 6.26 -8.29
N TYR A 155 -13.18 6.15 -9.60
CA TYR A 155 -14.08 5.23 -10.30
C TYR A 155 -13.76 3.80 -9.88
N PHE A 156 -14.77 3.08 -9.36
CA PHE A 156 -14.56 1.72 -8.85
C PHE A 156 -14.09 0.74 -9.95
N GLU A 157 -14.44 1.02 -11.20
CA GLU A 157 -14.02 0.25 -12.36
C GLU A 157 -12.50 0.21 -12.52
N ASN A 158 -11.78 1.24 -12.04
CA ASN A 158 -10.32 1.25 -12.09
C ASN A 158 -9.69 0.13 -11.27
N ALA A 159 -10.35 -0.34 -10.21
CA ALA A 159 -9.86 -1.47 -9.40
C ALA A 159 -9.70 -2.75 -10.25
N PHE A 160 -10.54 -2.95 -11.27
CA PHE A 160 -10.52 -4.13 -12.12
C PHE A 160 -9.39 -4.14 -13.16
N TYR A 161 -8.68 -3.03 -13.30
CA TYR A 161 -7.47 -2.92 -14.12
C TYR A 161 -6.19 -3.05 -13.30
N THR A 162 -6.29 -3.30 -11.98
CA THR A 162 -5.16 -3.63 -11.12
C THR A 162 -4.72 -5.09 -11.30
N GLU A 163 -3.50 -5.40 -10.89
CA GLU A 163 -2.88 -6.73 -11.09
C GLU A 163 -3.70 -7.92 -10.62
N PRO A 164 -4.32 -7.90 -9.42
CA PRO A 164 -5.09 -9.05 -8.97
C PRO A 164 -6.22 -9.42 -9.92
N PHE A 165 -6.82 -8.44 -10.57
CA PHE A 165 -7.91 -8.71 -11.52
C PHE A 165 -7.40 -9.07 -12.91
N THR A 166 -6.45 -8.31 -13.44
CA THR A 166 -5.97 -8.53 -14.83
C THR A 166 -5.12 -9.79 -14.99
N LYS A 167 -4.31 -10.12 -13.97
CA LYS A 167 -3.40 -11.27 -14.02
C LYS A 167 -4.00 -12.56 -13.48
N VAL A 168 -4.96 -12.49 -12.52
CA VAL A 168 -5.47 -13.67 -11.79
C VAL A 168 -6.97 -13.84 -11.93
N LEU A 169 -7.77 -12.93 -11.36
CA LEU A 169 -9.21 -13.14 -11.14
C LEU A 169 -10.06 -13.04 -12.42
N LEU A 170 -9.69 -12.19 -13.38
CA LEU A 170 -10.44 -11.95 -14.62
C LEU A 170 -9.67 -12.38 -15.88
N ARG A 171 -8.54 -13.05 -15.73
CA ARG A 171 -7.64 -13.44 -16.83
C ARG A 171 -8.30 -14.21 -17.97
N SER A 172 -9.36 -14.97 -17.74
CA SER A 172 -9.96 -15.89 -18.70
C SER A 172 -11.14 -15.34 -19.49
N ASN A 173 -11.56 -14.10 -19.31
CA ASN A 173 -12.82 -13.58 -19.81
C ASN A 173 -12.73 -12.87 -21.18
N ALA A 174 -11.53 -12.62 -21.71
CA ALA A 174 -11.36 -11.95 -23.00
C ALA A 174 -11.77 -12.86 -24.19
N ILE A 175 -12.70 -12.39 -25.02
CA ILE A 175 -13.08 -13.05 -26.27
C ILE A 175 -12.61 -12.20 -27.45
N HIS A 176 -11.85 -12.82 -28.36
CA HIS A 176 -11.50 -12.22 -29.62
C HIS A 176 -12.65 -12.38 -30.61
N VAL A 177 -13.33 -11.28 -30.91
CA VAL A 177 -14.36 -11.23 -31.94
C VAL A 177 -13.72 -10.74 -33.25
N LYS A 178 -13.98 -11.44 -34.37
CA LYS A 178 -13.57 -10.97 -35.69
C LYS A 178 -14.42 -9.77 -36.10
N THR A 179 -13.82 -8.60 -36.15
CA THR A 179 -14.45 -7.39 -36.67
C THR A 179 -14.34 -7.32 -38.21
N LYS A 180 -15.29 -6.67 -38.86
CA LYS A 180 -15.25 -6.43 -40.34
C LYS A 180 -14.09 -5.46 -40.60
N LYS A 181 -13.14 -5.84 -41.48
CA LYS A 181 -12.07 -4.93 -41.92
C LYS A 181 -12.65 -3.77 -42.72
N VAL A 182 -12.35 -2.56 -42.27
CA VAL A 182 -12.79 -1.31 -42.87
C VAL A 182 -11.68 -0.76 -43.80
N THR A 183 -12.03 -0.38 -45.00
CA THR A 183 -11.14 0.36 -45.90
C THR A 183 -11.33 1.86 -45.70
N SER A 184 -10.24 2.61 -45.55
CA SER A 184 -10.26 4.07 -45.33
C SER A 184 -10.94 4.44 -44.01
N VAL A 185 -10.30 4.05 -42.86
CA VAL A 185 -10.77 4.36 -41.54
C VAL A 185 -10.81 5.87 -41.31
N SER A 186 -11.94 6.37 -40.86
CA SER A 186 -12.15 7.79 -40.50
C SER A 186 -12.30 8.01 -39.00
N HIS A 187 -12.84 7.01 -38.30
CA HIS A 187 -13.08 7.06 -36.86
C HIS A 187 -12.65 5.75 -36.19
N ILE A 188 -12.12 5.86 -34.99
CA ILE A 188 -11.90 4.73 -34.07
C ILE A 188 -12.66 5.07 -32.80
N LEU A 189 -13.59 4.20 -32.39
CA LEU A 189 -14.27 4.31 -31.09
C LEU A 189 -13.63 3.33 -30.09
N SER A 190 -13.37 3.78 -28.89
CA SER A 190 -12.75 3.02 -27.81
C SER A 190 -13.54 3.19 -26.51
N VAL A 191 -13.82 2.07 -25.81
CA VAL A 191 -14.54 2.08 -24.53
C VAL A 191 -14.02 0.98 -23.61
N LYS A 192 -14.02 1.21 -22.30
CA LYS A 192 -13.65 0.24 -21.28
C LYS A 192 -14.88 -0.43 -20.67
N THR A 193 -14.80 -1.76 -20.48
CA THR A 193 -15.85 -2.56 -19.83
C THR A 193 -15.20 -3.72 -19.11
N PRO A 194 -14.83 -3.58 -17.82
CA PRO A 194 -13.98 -4.56 -17.14
C PRO A 194 -14.68 -5.89 -16.80
N LEU A 195 -15.98 -5.88 -16.49
CA LEU A 195 -16.70 -7.02 -15.92
C LEU A 195 -17.69 -7.67 -16.91
N LEU A 196 -17.21 -8.04 -18.11
CA LEU A 196 -18.00 -8.85 -19.02
C LEU A 196 -17.95 -10.34 -18.61
N GLN A 197 -19.09 -11.01 -18.74
CA GLN A 197 -19.18 -12.45 -18.51
C GLN A 197 -18.51 -13.22 -19.67
N LYS A 198 -18.12 -14.44 -19.42
CA LYS A 198 -17.59 -15.34 -20.43
C LYS A 198 -18.62 -15.51 -21.57
N GLY A 199 -18.19 -15.29 -22.80
CA GLY A 199 -19.10 -15.31 -23.96
C GLY A 199 -19.66 -13.94 -24.35
N GLN A 200 -19.39 -12.86 -23.60
CA GLN A 200 -19.86 -11.52 -23.92
C GLN A 200 -18.77 -10.64 -24.52
N THR A 201 -19.17 -9.70 -25.38
CA THR A 201 -18.34 -8.62 -25.90
C THR A 201 -19.10 -7.32 -25.89
N VAL A 202 -18.40 -6.22 -26.19
CA VAL A 202 -19.04 -4.91 -26.37
C VAL A 202 -19.54 -4.78 -27.81
N CYS A 203 -20.68 -4.14 -27.98
CA CYS A 203 -21.19 -3.71 -29.29
C CYS A 203 -21.53 -2.21 -29.24
N VAL A 204 -21.69 -1.61 -30.42
CA VAL A 204 -22.13 -0.23 -30.59
C VAL A 204 -23.26 -0.16 -31.63
N LEU A 205 -24.28 0.67 -31.32
CA LEU A 205 -25.42 0.97 -32.14
C LEU A 205 -25.64 2.49 -32.19
N GLY A 206 -26.34 2.99 -33.21
CA GLY A 206 -26.57 4.42 -33.29
C GLY A 206 -27.51 4.83 -34.41
N SER A 207 -27.67 6.15 -34.63
CA SER A 207 -28.64 6.76 -35.56
C SER A 207 -28.19 6.75 -37.03
N GLY A 208 -26.91 6.45 -37.30
CA GLY A 208 -26.39 6.45 -38.68
C GLY A 208 -26.56 5.10 -39.40
N ASN A 209 -26.45 5.12 -40.75
CA ASN A 209 -26.52 3.91 -41.53
C ASN A 209 -25.41 2.90 -41.18
N THR A 210 -24.21 3.36 -40.92
CA THR A 210 -23.09 2.53 -40.48
C THR A 210 -23.40 1.87 -39.14
N PHE A 211 -24.16 2.51 -38.25
CA PHE A 211 -24.56 2.02 -36.94
C PHE A 211 -25.88 1.22 -36.94
N GLY A 212 -26.46 0.95 -38.11
CA GLY A 212 -27.64 0.12 -38.26
C GLY A 212 -28.95 0.75 -37.82
N TYR A 213 -29.03 2.08 -37.66
CA TYR A 213 -30.26 2.78 -37.21
C TYR A 213 -30.89 2.18 -35.94
N TRP A 214 -30.06 1.82 -34.95
CA TRP A 214 -30.49 1.18 -33.70
C TRP A 214 -31.01 -0.27 -33.83
N ASP A 215 -30.72 -0.96 -34.95
CA ASP A 215 -31.12 -2.36 -35.10
C ASP A 215 -30.30 -3.27 -34.18
N SER A 216 -30.96 -3.76 -33.13
CA SER A 216 -30.35 -4.64 -32.15
C SER A 216 -30.12 -6.07 -32.61
N SER A 217 -30.60 -6.45 -33.81
CA SER A 217 -30.43 -7.78 -34.39
C SER A 217 -29.05 -8.01 -35.03
N ASP A 218 -28.40 -6.91 -35.55
CA ASP A 218 -27.04 -6.97 -36.14
C ASP A 218 -26.17 -5.78 -35.64
N PRO A 219 -25.85 -5.68 -34.32
CA PRO A 219 -25.05 -4.58 -33.81
C PRO A 219 -23.58 -4.71 -34.25
N LEU A 220 -22.88 -3.59 -34.32
CA LEU A 220 -21.45 -3.57 -34.60
C LEU A 220 -20.68 -4.10 -33.38
N LEU A 221 -20.02 -5.24 -33.53
CA LEU A 221 -19.23 -5.85 -32.45
C LEU A 221 -17.85 -5.19 -32.35
N MET A 222 -17.38 -4.99 -31.13
CA MET A 222 -16.06 -4.42 -30.85
C MET A 222 -15.09 -5.50 -30.43
N SER A 223 -13.80 -5.34 -30.73
CA SER A 223 -12.73 -6.24 -30.32
C SER A 223 -11.85 -5.60 -29.25
N LYS A 224 -11.23 -6.44 -28.44
CA LYS A 224 -10.19 -6.06 -27.50
C LYS A 224 -8.89 -6.71 -27.93
N ASP A 225 -7.83 -5.91 -28.13
CA ASP A 225 -6.51 -6.42 -28.46
C ASP A 225 -5.80 -6.93 -27.20
N ASP A 226 -4.87 -7.89 -27.36
CA ASP A 226 -4.05 -8.37 -26.26
C ASP A 226 -3.26 -7.23 -25.61
N GLY A 227 -3.36 -7.12 -24.29
CA GLY A 227 -2.70 -6.06 -23.53
C GLY A 227 -3.38 -4.69 -23.58
N SER A 228 -4.50 -4.52 -24.33
CA SER A 228 -5.31 -3.30 -24.31
C SER A 228 -6.40 -3.35 -23.25
N ASP A 229 -6.67 -2.22 -22.60
CA ASP A 229 -7.81 -2.07 -21.68
C ASP A 229 -9.11 -1.74 -22.43
N PHE A 230 -9.01 -1.32 -23.69
CA PHE A 230 -10.14 -0.85 -24.48
C PHE A 230 -10.69 -1.89 -25.44
N TYR A 231 -12.02 -1.94 -25.53
CA TYR A 231 -12.72 -2.48 -26.69
C TYR A 231 -12.70 -1.41 -27.78
N ARG A 232 -12.33 -1.78 -29.00
CA ARG A 232 -12.15 -0.88 -30.15
C ARG A 232 -12.93 -1.32 -31.35
N ILE A 233 -13.33 -0.33 -32.17
CA ILE A 233 -13.90 -0.55 -33.50
C ILE A 233 -13.41 0.54 -34.47
N GLU A 234 -13.01 0.13 -35.67
CA GLU A 234 -12.66 1.02 -36.77
C GLU A 234 -13.88 1.23 -37.69
N LEU A 235 -14.18 2.49 -38.03
CA LEU A 235 -15.34 2.88 -38.78
C LEU A 235 -14.96 3.81 -39.92
N ASN A 236 -15.73 3.72 -41.00
CA ASN A 236 -15.73 4.71 -42.08
C ASN A 236 -17.05 5.48 -42.09
N LEU A 237 -17.04 6.67 -41.47
CA LEU A 237 -18.22 7.53 -41.35
C LEU A 237 -18.24 8.69 -42.38
N SER A 238 -17.39 8.62 -43.43
CA SER A 238 -17.25 9.69 -44.41
C SER A 238 -18.53 9.99 -45.23
N LYS A 239 -19.50 9.08 -45.20
CA LYS A 239 -20.80 9.20 -45.91
C LYS A 239 -21.98 9.43 -44.96
N GLU A 240 -21.73 9.54 -43.69
CA GLU A 240 -22.78 9.74 -42.67
C GLU A 240 -23.14 11.21 -42.50
N ASN A 241 -24.37 11.47 -42.08
CA ASN A 241 -24.81 12.79 -41.67
C ASN A 241 -24.59 13.00 -40.16
N PHE A 242 -23.94 14.08 -39.82
CA PHE A 242 -23.66 14.44 -38.43
C PHE A 242 -24.67 15.48 -37.91
N PRO A 243 -24.97 15.52 -36.61
CA PRO A 243 -24.43 14.68 -35.55
C PRO A 243 -24.99 13.26 -35.56
N ILE A 244 -24.18 12.28 -35.07
CA ILE A 244 -24.60 10.87 -34.95
C ILE A 244 -24.72 10.54 -33.47
N ALA A 245 -25.92 10.11 -33.05
CA ALA A 245 -26.13 9.56 -31.72
C ALA A 245 -25.80 8.06 -31.70
N TYR A 246 -25.07 7.61 -30.68
CA TYR A 246 -24.69 6.19 -30.51
C TYR A 246 -24.69 5.78 -29.06
N LYS A 247 -24.66 4.47 -28.82
CA LYS A 247 -24.59 3.87 -27.46
C LYS A 247 -23.84 2.56 -27.49
N TYR A 248 -23.13 2.27 -26.43
CA TYR A 248 -22.54 0.94 -26.24
C TYR A 248 -23.55 -0.03 -25.65
N GLY A 249 -23.32 -1.30 -25.89
CA GLY A 249 -24.11 -2.39 -25.33
C GLY A 249 -23.28 -3.63 -25.07
N VAL A 250 -23.81 -4.54 -24.27
CA VAL A 250 -23.25 -5.87 -24.02
C VAL A 250 -23.91 -6.87 -24.95
N TYR A 251 -23.13 -7.59 -25.73
CA TYR A 251 -23.60 -8.60 -26.68
C TYR A 251 -23.14 -10.00 -26.27
N ASP A 252 -24.09 -10.93 -26.20
CA ASP A 252 -23.81 -12.35 -25.96
C ASP A 252 -23.50 -13.04 -27.30
N THR A 253 -22.24 -13.47 -27.46
CA THR A 253 -21.77 -14.09 -28.71
C THR A 253 -22.25 -15.53 -28.87
N ILE A 254 -22.69 -16.20 -27.78
CA ILE A 254 -23.22 -17.56 -27.79
C ILE A 254 -24.72 -17.53 -28.15
N ALA A 255 -25.47 -16.69 -27.41
CA ALA A 255 -26.91 -16.51 -27.67
C ALA A 255 -27.20 -15.61 -28.87
N GLN A 256 -26.19 -14.97 -29.49
CA GLN A 256 -26.26 -14.08 -30.65
C GLN A 256 -27.32 -12.98 -30.47
N ARG A 257 -27.30 -12.31 -29.29
CA ARG A 257 -28.26 -11.22 -29.00
C ARG A 257 -27.65 -10.14 -28.15
N LEU A 258 -28.21 -8.94 -28.31
CA LEU A 258 -27.97 -7.83 -27.37
C LEU A 258 -28.54 -8.19 -25.99
N VAL A 259 -27.72 -8.10 -24.96
CA VAL A 259 -28.10 -8.35 -23.56
C VAL A 259 -28.70 -7.10 -22.94
N ARG A 260 -28.01 -5.96 -23.07
CA ARG A 260 -28.45 -4.64 -22.58
C ARG A 260 -27.65 -3.52 -23.23
N TYR A 261 -28.20 -2.32 -23.19
CA TYR A 261 -27.47 -1.09 -23.47
C TYR A 261 -26.76 -0.56 -22.22
N GLU A 262 -25.78 0.33 -22.43
CA GLU A 262 -25.29 1.18 -21.34
C GLU A 262 -26.38 2.15 -20.89
N ASP A 263 -26.35 2.61 -19.65
CA ASP A 263 -27.29 3.56 -19.08
C ASP A 263 -26.92 5.01 -19.45
N GLY A 264 -27.77 5.96 -19.07
CA GLY A 264 -27.56 7.38 -19.32
C GLY A 264 -28.01 7.83 -20.72
N ASN A 265 -27.55 9.02 -21.13
CA ASN A 265 -27.86 9.61 -22.44
C ASN A 265 -27.09 8.95 -23.59
N ASN A 266 -27.56 9.11 -24.82
CA ASN A 266 -26.79 8.71 -25.99
C ASN A 266 -25.51 9.56 -26.10
N ARG A 267 -24.42 8.94 -26.51
CA ARG A 267 -23.19 9.64 -26.87
C ARG A 267 -23.36 10.27 -28.27
N ILE A 268 -22.64 11.34 -28.55
CA ILE A 268 -22.82 12.08 -29.80
C ILE A 268 -21.46 12.31 -30.47
N LEU A 269 -21.37 11.93 -31.74
CA LEU A 269 -20.30 12.37 -32.64
C LEU A 269 -20.78 13.62 -33.35
N HIS A 270 -20.11 14.75 -33.14
CA HIS A 270 -20.55 16.06 -33.66
C HIS A 270 -20.07 16.36 -35.08
N GLU A 271 -18.87 15.87 -35.45
CA GLU A 271 -18.17 16.29 -36.68
C GLU A 271 -17.75 15.11 -37.55
N ALA A 272 -17.84 15.33 -38.87
CA ALA A 272 -17.29 14.43 -39.85
C ALA A 272 -15.78 14.55 -39.92
N SER A 273 -15.08 13.42 -40.14
CA SER A 273 -13.66 13.47 -40.48
C SER A 273 -13.49 13.88 -41.94
N VAL A 274 -12.56 14.81 -42.18
CA VAL A 274 -12.15 15.18 -43.54
C VAL A 274 -11.09 14.21 -44.07
N LYS A 275 -10.80 14.30 -45.39
CA LYS A 275 -9.78 13.45 -46.00
C LYS A 275 -8.42 13.62 -45.31
N ASP A 276 -7.71 12.50 -45.13
CA ASP A 276 -6.39 12.41 -44.49
C ASP A 276 -6.37 12.78 -42.98
N LYS A 277 -7.54 12.87 -42.34
CA LYS A 277 -7.73 13.06 -40.88
C LYS A 277 -8.34 11.80 -40.26
N LEU A 278 -7.81 11.35 -39.13
CA LEU A 278 -8.37 10.29 -38.31
C LEU A 278 -8.90 10.87 -37.01
N MET A 279 -10.10 10.47 -36.59
CA MET A 279 -10.67 10.80 -35.30
C MET A 279 -10.61 9.57 -34.38
N MET A 280 -9.94 9.69 -33.24
CA MET A 280 -9.91 8.67 -32.17
C MET A 280 -10.76 9.16 -31.02
N VAL A 281 -11.79 8.42 -30.64
CA VAL A 281 -12.72 8.78 -29.58
C VAL A 281 -12.57 7.75 -28.44
N ASN A 282 -12.04 8.18 -27.31
CA ASN A 282 -11.85 7.38 -26.12
C ASN A 282 -12.92 7.76 -25.09
N ASP A 283 -13.97 6.96 -25.02
CA ASP A 283 -15.19 7.27 -24.29
C ASP A 283 -15.15 6.88 -22.79
N GLY A 284 -13.97 6.49 -22.27
CA GLY A 284 -13.82 6.04 -20.89
C GLY A 284 -14.55 4.74 -20.61
N PHE A 285 -15.31 4.68 -19.51
CA PHE A 285 -16.09 3.49 -19.17
C PHE A 285 -17.48 3.51 -19.83
N ALA A 286 -17.97 2.34 -20.26
CA ALA A 286 -19.39 2.13 -20.52
C ALA A 286 -20.17 2.19 -19.20
N VAL A 287 -21.30 2.88 -19.18
CA VAL A 287 -22.11 3.05 -17.97
C VAL A 287 -22.98 1.81 -17.75
N LEU A 288 -22.47 0.86 -16.96
CA LEU A 288 -23.13 -0.41 -16.66
C LEU A 288 -23.36 -0.54 -15.14
N PRO A 289 -24.34 0.16 -14.55
CA PRO A 289 -24.61 0.13 -13.14
C PRO A 289 -24.96 -1.29 -12.67
N ASN A 290 -24.69 -1.60 -11.40
CA ASN A 290 -24.82 -2.93 -10.80
C ASN A 290 -23.91 -4.02 -11.37
N ASN A 291 -22.96 -3.67 -12.22
CA ASN A 291 -21.91 -4.60 -12.65
C ASN A 291 -20.77 -4.54 -11.64
N VAL A 292 -20.93 -5.22 -10.50
CA VAL A 292 -19.98 -5.26 -9.40
C VAL A 292 -19.45 -6.68 -9.20
N TRP A 293 -18.21 -6.78 -8.74
CA TRP A 293 -17.56 -8.02 -8.37
C TRP A 293 -17.31 -8.02 -6.87
N LYS A 294 -17.47 -9.15 -6.20
CA LYS A 294 -17.19 -9.31 -4.77
C LYS A 294 -16.40 -10.59 -4.52
N GLY A 295 -15.46 -10.54 -3.58
CA GLY A 295 -14.67 -11.67 -3.17
C GLY A 295 -14.61 -11.88 -1.66
N ALA A 296 -14.25 -13.09 -1.24
CA ALA A 296 -13.94 -13.44 0.13
C ALA A 296 -12.47 -13.85 0.27
N GLY A 297 -11.86 -13.55 1.40
CA GLY A 297 -10.47 -13.87 1.71
C GLY A 297 -10.27 -14.35 3.13
N VAL A 298 -9.10 -14.95 3.38
CA VAL A 298 -8.65 -15.36 4.70
C VAL A 298 -7.36 -14.63 5.06
N ALA A 299 -7.26 -14.15 6.30
CA ALA A 299 -6.07 -13.54 6.87
C ALA A 299 -5.35 -14.54 7.80
N ILE A 300 -4.05 -14.71 7.59
CA ILE A 300 -3.20 -15.55 8.43
C ILE A 300 -1.74 -15.09 8.31
N PRO A 301 -1.00 -14.92 9.42
CA PRO A 301 0.44 -14.71 9.36
C PRO A 301 1.15 -15.95 8.79
N VAL A 302 2.20 -15.75 8.00
CA VAL A 302 2.99 -16.90 7.48
C VAL A 302 3.48 -17.77 8.63
N PHE A 303 4.05 -17.17 9.68
CA PHE A 303 4.59 -17.90 10.82
C PHE A 303 3.56 -18.79 11.54
N SER A 304 2.27 -18.46 11.46
CA SER A 304 1.19 -19.20 12.13
C SER A 304 0.75 -20.46 11.39
N ILE A 305 1.09 -20.60 10.11
CA ILE A 305 0.68 -21.78 9.31
C ILE A 305 1.36 -23.03 9.88
N ARG A 306 0.55 -24.09 10.09
CA ARG A 306 1.03 -25.39 10.57
C ARG A 306 0.82 -26.45 9.50
N THR A 307 1.87 -27.22 9.21
CA THR A 307 1.82 -28.40 8.35
C THR A 307 2.33 -29.62 9.10
N GLU A 308 1.97 -30.84 8.69
CA GLU A 308 2.44 -32.08 9.34
C GLU A 308 3.98 -32.21 9.33
N HIS A 309 4.64 -31.57 8.35
CA HIS A 309 6.08 -31.63 8.17
C HIS A 309 6.79 -30.28 8.38
N GLY A 310 6.15 -29.33 9.09
CA GLY A 310 6.71 -28.02 9.41
C GLY A 310 7.84 -28.05 10.42
N LEU A 311 8.66 -27.03 10.46
CA LEU A 311 9.78 -26.85 11.41
C LEU A 311 9.35 -26.06 12.66
N GLY A 312 8.11 -26.20 13.11
CA GLY A 312 7.59 -25.47 14.27
C GLY A 312 7.11 -24.04 13.95
N VAL A 313 7.23 -23.63 12.70
CA VAL A 313 6.81 -22.32 12.17
C VAL A 313 6.32 -22.51 10.73
N GLY A 314 5.44 -21.64 10.25
CA GLY A 314 5.05 -21.62 8.85
C GLY A 314 6.16 -20.98 7.98
N GLU A 315 6.33 -21.54 6.79
CA GLU A 315 7.34 -21.15 5.81
C GLU A 315 6.69 -20.76 4.48
N PHE A 316 7.40 -20.07 3.58
CA PHE A 316 6.81 -19.64 2.30
C PHE A 316 6.27 -20.81 1.45
N THR A 317 6.89 -21.96 1.53
CA THR A 317 6.41 -23.16 0.82
C THR A 317 5.07 -23.69 1.35
N ASP A 318 4.73 -23.41 2.61
CA ASP A 318 3.49 -23.84 3.24
C ASP A 318 2.27 -23.07 2.71
N LEU A 319 2.48 -21.89 2.15
CA LEU A 319 1.45 -21.11 1.46
C LEU A 319 0.75 -21.93 0.36
N LYS A 320 1.45 -22.83 -0.31
CA LYS A 320 0.85 -23.69 -1.35
C LYS A 320 -0.29 -24.55 -0.80
N LYS A 321 -0.15 -25.10 0.41
CA LYS A 321 -1.22 -25.85 1.09
C LYS A 321 -2.38 -24.98 1.53
N MET A 322 -2.07 -23.74 1.97
CA MET A 322 -3.09 -22.74 2.29
C MET A 322 -3.89 -22.35 1.04
N VAL A 323 -3.23 -22.22 -0.11
CA VAL A 323 -3.87 -22.01 -1.43
C VAL A 323 -4.82 -23.18 -1.77
N ASP A 324 -4.38 -24.42 -1.60
CA ASP A 324 -5.20 -25.61 -1.88
C ASP A 324 -6.51 -25.63 -1.06
N TRP A 325 -6.43 -25.26 0.22
CA TRP A 325 -7.60 -25.16 1.07
C TRP A 325 -8.49 -23.97 0.68
N ALA A 326 -7.89 -22.79 0.42
CA ALA A 326 -8.61 -21.59 0.02
C ALA A 326 -9.45 -21.83 -1.25
N VAL A 327 -8.89 -22.51 -2.24
CA VAL A 327 -9.62 -22.92 -3.47
C VAL A 327 -10.83 -23.81 -3.15
N LYS A 328 -10.64 -24.82 -2.30
CA LYS A 328 -11.74 -25.71 -1.90
C LYS A 328 -12.83 -24.98 -1.12
N ALA A 329 -12.46 -24.03 -0.30
CA ALA A 329 -13.37 -23.19 0.48
C ALA A 329 -14.07 -22.09 -0.35
N GLY A 330 -13.69 -21.88 -1.62
CA GLY A 330 -14.25 -20.82 -2.47
C GLY A 330 -13.67 -19.43 -2.24
N LEU A 331 -12.60 -19.31 -1.45
CA LEU A 331 -11.90 -18.05 -1.19
C LEU A 331 -11.09 -17.61 -2.43
N LYS A 332 -10.82 -16.32 -2.54
CA LYS A 332 -10.09 -15.69 -3.66
C LYS A 332 -8.82 -14.96 -3.21
N MET A 333 -8.61 -14.80 -1.91
CA MET A 333 -7.50 -14.05 -1.35
C MET A 333 -6.93 -14.71 -0.10
N ILE A 334 -5.60 -14.71 0.00
CA ILE A 334 -4.88 -14.96 1.25
C ILE A 334 -4.18 -13.65 1.63
N GLN A 335 -4.53 -13.10 2.81
CA GLN A 335 -3.90 -11.91 3.37
C GLN A 335 -2.85 -12.32 4.38
N LEU A 336 -1.63 -11.80 4.22
CA LEU A 336 -0.50 -12.05 5.11
C LEU A 336 -0.22 -10.82 5.98
N LEU A 337 0.51 -11.00 7.07
CA LEU A 337 1.18 -9.92 7.80
C LEU A 337 2.54 -9.61 7.17
N PRO A 338 3.26 -8.54 7.60
CA PRO A 338 4.57 -8.21 7.04
C PRO A 338 5.52 -9.40 7.06
N VAL A 339 6.24 -9.60 5.98
CA VAL A 339 7.19 -10.72 5.79
C VAL A 339 8.65 -10.27 5.78
N ASN A 340 8.87 -8.99 6.07
CA ASN A 340 10.20 -8.38 6.08
C ASN A 340 11.04 -8.86 7.26
N ASP A 341 12.37 -8.73 7.12
CA ASP A 341 13.31 -9.17 8.15
C ASP A 341 13.29 -8.26 9.39
N THR A 342 13.02 -8.86 10.55
CA THR A 342 12.99 -8.20 11.86
C THR A 342 14.13 -8.64 12.77
N THR A 343 15.13 -9.38 12.25
CA THR A 343 16.22 -9.95 13.03
C THR A 343 17.15 -8.87 13.55
N ALA A 344 16.88 -8.36 14.74
CA ALA A 344 17.67 -7.33 15.42
C ALA A 344 18.57 -7.91 16.53
N THR A 345 18.03 -8.82 17.33
CA THR A 345 18.65 -9.32 18.57
C THR A 345 18.87 -10.83 18.59
N HIS A 346 18.37 -11.56 17.62
CA HIS A 346 18.29 -13.03 17.56
C HIS A 346 17.49 -13.64 18.74
N SER A 347 16.61 -12.87 19.37
CA SER A 347 15.76 -13.31 20.47
C SER A 347 14.28 -13.25 20.10
N TRP A 348 13.42 -13.70 21.00
CA TRP A 348 11.95 -13.67 20.84
C TRP A 348 11.39 -12.26 20.52
N THR A 349 12.09 -11.19 20.87
CA THR A 349 11.69 -9.81 20.59
C THR A 349 11.61 -9.53 19.08
N ASP A 350 12.38 -10.28 18.30
CA ASP A 350 12.39 -10.19 16.83
C ASP A 350 11.15 -10.86 16.18
N SER A 351 10.27 -11.47 16.99
CA SER A 351 9.02 -12.05 16.49
C SER A 351 7.98 -11.02 16.05
N TYR A 352 8.17 -9.73 16.38
CA TYR A 352 7.26 -8.63 16.03
C TYR A 352 7.40 -8.25 14.54
N PRO A 353 6.39 -8.54 13.68
CA PRO A 353 6.54 -8.43 12.23
C PRO A 353 6.61 -6.98 11.71
N TYR A 354 6.20 -5.98 12.52
CA TYR A 354 6.20 -4.58 12.11
C TYR A 354 7.51 -3.84 12.41
N ALA A 355 8.47 -4.48 13.13
CA ALA A 355 9.77 -3.89 13.47
C ALA A 355 10.87 -4.30 12.48
N ALA A 356 10.62 -4.17 11.18
CA ALA A 356 11.56 -4.60 10.14
C ALA A 356 12.87 -3.80 10.18
N ILE A 357 14.01 -4.50 10.25
CA ILE A 357 15.35 -3.91 10.09
C ILE A 357 15.61 -3.49 8.64
N SER A 358 14.84 -4.02 7.69
CA SER A 358 14.82 -3.57 6.30
C SER A 358 13.40 -3.73 5.71
N ALA A 359 12.91 -2.68 5.06
CA ALA A 359 11.64 -2.68 4.35
C ALA A 359 11.67 -3.49 3.04
N PHE A 360 12.84 -3.99 2.64
CA PHE A 360 13.09 -4.72 1.40
C PHE A 360 13.40 -6.20 1.62
N ALA A 361 14.21 -6.51 2.63
CA ALA A 361 14.67 -7.87 2.90
C ALA A 361 13.56 -8.75 3.48
N LEU A 362 13.55 -10.02 3.09
CA LEU A 362 12.62 -11.04 3.59
C LEU A 362 13.20 -11.71 4.84
N HIS A 363 12.32 -12.09 5.78
CA HIS A 363 12.71 -12.67 7.05
C HIS A 363 13.24 -14.11 6.90
N PRO A 364 14.46 -14.43 7.38
CA PRO A 364 15.06 -15.77 7.29
C PRO A 364 14.23 -16.88 7.96
N LEU A 365 13.35 -16.52 8.89
CA LEU A 365 12.42 -17.44 9.56
C LEU A 365 11.57 -18.24 8.56
N TYR A 366 11.19 -17.63 7.44
CA TYR A 366 10.28 -18.21 6.44
C TYR A 366 10.96 -19.10 5.41
N LEU A 367 12.30 -19.26 5.49
CA LEU A 367 13.06 -20.08 4.54
C LEU A 367 12.82 -21.58 4.80
N ASN A 368 12.31 -22.28 3.81
CA ASN A 368 12.18 -23.75 3.87
C ASN A 368 13.53 -24.41 3.58
N LEU A 369 14.00 -25.20 4.54
CA LEU A 369 15.31 -25.85 4.45
C LEU A 369 15.28 -27.14 3.63
N ASP A 370 14.15 -27.89 3.59
CA ASP A 370 14.05 -29.13 2.81
C ASP A 370 14.30 -28.89 1.32
N ALA A 371 13.80 -27.75 0.83
CA ALA A 371 14.01 -27.35 -0.56
C ALA A 371 15.49 -27.19 -0.94
N LEU A 372 16.34 -26.86 0.04
CA LEU A 372 17.78 -26.60 -0.16
C LEU A 372 18.64 -27.87 -0.05
N VAL A 373 18.15 -28.90 0.66
CA VAL A 373 18.93 -30.11 1.01
C VAL A 373 18.44 -31.38 0.33
N LYS A 374 17.62 -31.28 -0.72
CA LYS A 374 16.95 -32.43 -1.39
C LYS A 374 17.83 -33.66 -1.60
N ASP A 375 19.13 -33.45 -1.88
CA ASP A 375 20.08 -34.52 -2.20
C ASP A 375 21.06 -34.86 -1.06
N ASP A 376 20.92 -34.20 0.12
CA ASP A 376 21.79 -34.42 1.28
C ASP A 376 21.04 -35.19 2.38
N VAL A 377 21.14 -36.53 2.34
CA VAL A 377 20.51 -37.43 3.31
C VAL A 377 20.89 -37.12 4.76
N LYS A 378 22.14 -36.68 5.01
CA LYS A 378 22.66 -36.39 6.35
C LYS A 378 21.99 -35.13 6.92
N LEU A 379 21.95 -34.05 6.14
CA LEU A 379 21.29 -32.80 6.52
C LEU A 379 19.76 -33.01 6.63
N GLN A 380 19.16 -33.76 5.71
CA GLN A 380 17.73 -34.10 5.78
C GLN A 380 17.38 -34.82 7.07
N LYS A 381 18.23 -35.78 7.52
CA LYS A 381 18.01 -36.47 8.81
C LYS A 381 18.08 -35.50 10.00
N GLN A 382 19.01 -34.51 10.00
CA GLN A 382 19.08 -33.49 11.04
C GLN A 382 17.80 -32.63 11.06
N ILE A 383 17.31 -32.21 9.90
CA ILE A 383 16.06 -31.45 9.78
C ILE A 383 14.89 -32.26 10.34
N ASN A 384 14.75 -33.52 9.96
CA ASN A 384 13.63 -34.36 10.38
C ASN A 384 13.58 -34.58 11.89
N VAL A 385 14.73 -34.69 12.56
CA VAL A 385 14.81 -34.80 14.03
C VAL A 385 14.31 -33.50 14.69
N GLU A 386 14.76 -32.35 14.22
CA GLU A 386 14.34 -31.07 14.82
C GLU A 386 12.88 -30.74 14.49
N LYS A 387 12.41 -31.08 13.31
CA LYS A 387 10.98 -30.98 12.93
C LYS A 387 10.09 -31.75 13.91
N ALA A 388 10.43 -33.01 14.22
CA ALA A 388 9.64 -33.81 15.16
C ALA A 388 9.54 -33.16 16.54
N LYS A 389 10.56 -32.46 16.98
CA LYS A 389 10.59 -31.75 18.25
C LYS A 389 9.81 -30.43 18.21
N LEU A 390 10.15 -29.54 17.25
CA LEU A 390 9.58 -28.20 17.21
C LEU A 390 8.12 -28.20 16.71
N ASN A 391 7.77 -29.12 15.80
CA ASN A 391 6.41 -29.20 15.29
C ASN A 391 5.40 -29.75 16.30
N ALA A 392 5.86 -30.43 17.34
CA ALA A 392 5.02 -30.89 18.44
C ALA A 392 4.59 -29.76 19.40
N LEU A 393 5.27 -28.61 19.38
CA LEU A 393 4.95 -27.47 20.24
C LEU A 393 3.61 -26.85 19.83
N PRO A 394 2.79 -26.42 20.82
CA PRO A 394 1.51 -25.75 20.55
C PRO A 394 1.68 -24.33 20.00
N GLU A 395 2.77 -23.68 20.32
CA GLU A 395 3.15 -22.32 19.94
C GLU A 395 4.53 -22.30 19.32
N ILE A 396 4.94 -21.16 18.72
CA ILE A 396 6.25 -20.99 18.12
C ILE A 396 7.31 -20.73 19.19
N ASP A 397 8.37 -21.53 19.19
CA ASP A 397 9.63 -21.22 19.86
C ASP A 397 10.56 -20.51 18.87
N TYR A 398 10.49 -19.17 18.84
CA TYR A 398 11.23 -18.35 17.87
C TYR A 398 12.72 -18.59 17.93
N GLU A 399 13.30 -18.61 19.14
CA GLU A 399 14.74 -18.72 19.33
C GLU A 399 15.26 -20.11 18.93
N ALA A 400 14.53 -21.17 19.29
CA ALA A 400 14.90 -22.52 18.89
C ALA A 400 14.83 -22.69 17.35
N VAL A 401 13.79 -22.17 16.72
CA VAL A 401 13.63 -22.25 15.25
C VAL A 401 14.72 -21.46 14.54
N ILE A 402 14.92 -20.17 14.88
CA ILE A 402 15.88 -19.32 14.16
C ILE A 402 17.32 -19.78 14.42
N GLY A 403 17.63 -20.19 15.64
CA GLY A 403 18.95 -20.71 16.00
C GLY A 403 19.32 -22.02 15.28
N PHE A 404 18.34 -22.91 15.05
CA PHE A 404 18.52 -24.10 14.24
C PHE A 404 18.72 -23.75 12.75
N LYS A 405 17.83 -22.90 12.21
CA LYS A 405 17.89 -22.46 10.81
C LYS A 405 19.22 -21.80 10.48
N THR A 406 19.66 -20.83 11.28
CA THR A 406 20.92 -20.11 11.04
C THR A 406 22.12 -21.07 10.96
N LYS A 407 22.23 -22.00 11.91
CA LYS A 407 23.30 -23.00 11.92
C LYS A 407 23.29 -23.91 10.69
N LEU A 408 22.11 -24.30 10.24
CA LEU A 408 21.98 -25.20 9.09
C LEU A 408 22.17 -24.46 7.76
N ILE A 409 21.65 -23.26 7.62
CA ILE A 409 21.86 -22.37 6.47
C ILE A 409 23.35 -22.15 6.24
N GLN A 410 24.11 -21.88 7.31
CA GLN A 410 25.57 -21.69 7.22
C GLN A 410 26.29 -22.95 6.67
N LYS A 411 25.88 -24.16 7.11
CA LYS A 411 26.42 -25.43 6.56
C LYS A 411 26.05 -25.62 5.09
N ILE A 412 24.82 -25.34 4.72
CA ILE A 412 24.33 -25.46 3.33
C ILE A 412 25.08 -24.47 2.43
N TYR A 413 25.22 -23.22 2.88
CA TYR A 413 25.93 -22.17 2.18
C TYR A 413 27.42 -22.56 1.94
N THR A 414 28.10 -23.08 2.97
CA THR A 414 29.49 -23.54 2.84
C THR A 414 29.63 -24.63 1.77
N ALA A 415 28.60 -25.48 1.61
CA ALA A 415 28.65 -26.58 0.64
C ALA A 415 28.20 -26.18 -0.77
N LYS A 416 27.21 -25.32 -0.92
CA LYS A 416 26.53 -25.04 -2.20
C LYS A 416 26.40 -23.54 -2.54
N GLY A 417 26.83 -22.66 -1.63
CA GLY A 417 26.62 -21.21 -1.78
C GLY A 417 27.30 -20.66 -3.03
N GLN A 418 28.52 -21.07 -3.32
CA GLN A 418 29.27 -20.55 -4.47
C GLN A 418 28.59 -20.89 -5.81
N ASP A 419 28.01 -22.09 -5.95
CA ASP A 419 27.28 -22.50 -7.16
C ASP A 419 26.03 -21.63 -7.36
N THR A 420 25.31 -21.37 -6.28
CA THR A 420 24.13 -20.48 -6.30
C THR A 420 24.52 -19.06 -6.68
N LEU A 421 25.53 -18.49 -6.03
CA LEU A 421 25.99 -17.11 -6.29
C LEU A 421 26.56 -16.93 -7.71
N SER A 422 27.01 -18.01 -8.35
CA SER A 422 27.49 -18.00 -9.73
C SER A 422 26.37 -18.21 -10.76
N SER A 423 25.18 -18.55 -10.34
CA SER A 423 24.05 -18.81 -11.24
C SER A 423 23.54 -17.54 -11.93
N ALA A 424 23.06 -17.66 -13.18
CA ALA A 424 22.48 -16.54 -13.92
C ALA A 424 21.27 -15.90 -13.18
N GLY A 425 20.43 -16.73 -12.56
CA GLY A 425 19.26 -16.24 -11.79
C GLY A 425 19.65 -15.41 -10.57
N PHE A 426 20.73 -15.82 -9.87
CA PHE A 426 21.23 -14.99 -8.76
C PHE A 426 21.84 -13.68 -9.27
N GLN A 427 22.61 -13.71 -10.34
CA GLN A 427 23.24 -12.50 -10.89
C GLN A 427 22.18 -11.47 -11.33
N GLU A 428 21.13 -11.93 -12.00
CA GLU A 428 19.99 -11.07 -12.36
C GLU A 428 19.31 -10.49 -11.12
N TYR A 429 19.00 -11.31 -10.11
CA TYR A 429 18.42 -10.88 -8.85
C TYR A 429 19.31 -9.86 -8.14
N PHE A 430 20.63 -10.10 -8.07
CA PHE A 430 21.57 -9.20 -7.41
C PHE A 430 21.63 -7.83 -8.09
N GLU A 431 21.75 -7.79 -9.41
CA GLU A 431 21.80 -6.51 -10.15
C GLU A 431 20.49 -5.71 -10.00
N GLN A 432 19.33 -6.35 -10.00
CA GLN A 432 18.03 -5.69 -9.78
C GLN A 432 17.88 -5.14 -8.37
N ASN A 433 18.47 -5.79 -7.36
CA ASN A 433 18.30 -5.50 -5.95
C ASN A 433 19.51 -4.86 -5.27
N LYS A 434 20.62 -4.65 -5.97
CA LYS A 434 21.89 -4.20 -5.44
C LYS A 434 21.78 -2.94 -4.57
N HIS A 435 20.89 -2.01 -4.92
CA HIS A 435 20.71 -0.73 -4.26
C HIS A 435 20.31 -0.82 -2.77
N TRP A 436 19.67 -1.92 -2.35
CA TRP A 436 19.34 -2.19 -0.95
C TRP A 436 20.07 -3.45 -0.42
N LEU A 437 20.24 -4.48 -1.25
CA LEU A 437 20.72 -5.79 -0.83
C LEU A 437 22.18 -5.73 -0.33
N GLN A 438 23.02 -4.92 -0.95
CA GLN A 438 24.43 -4.75 -0.59
C GLN A 438 24.56 -4.11 0.80
N SER A 439 23.85 -3.01 1.04
CA SER A 439 23.83 -2.30 2.32
C SER A 439 23.22 -3.14 3.43
N TYR A 440 22.11 -3.84 3.16
CA TYR A 440 21.46 -4.75 4.10
C TYR A 440 22.40 -5.89 4.54
N ALA A 441 23.07 -6.54 3.60
CA ALA A 441 23.98 -7.64 3.93
C ALA A 441 25.22 -7.16 4.72
N ALA A 442 25.77 -6.00 4.37
CA ALA A 442 26.82 -5.35 5.14
C ALA A 442 26.35 -5.00 6.56
N PHE A 443 25.15 -4.46 6.69
CA PHE A 443 24.53 -4.16 7.99
C PHE A 443 24.39 -5.42 8.86
N CYS A 444 23.87 -6.52 8.33
CA CYS A 444 23.74 -7.79 9.04
C CYS A 444 25.08 -8.32 9.52
N TYR A 445 26.10 -8.28 8.67
CA TYR A 445 27.46 -8.67 9.03
C TYR A 445 28.02 -7.81 10.17
N LEU A 446 27.88 -6.48 10.09
CA LEU A 446 28.40 -5.54 11.12
C LEU A 446 27.62 -5.69 12.44
N ARG A 447 26.28 -5.86 12.39
CA ARG A 447 25.47 -6.18 13.57
C ARG A 447 25.99 -7.40 14.31
N ASP A 448 26.27 -8.48 13.57
CA ASP A 448 26.71 -9.75 14.15
C ASP A 448 28.15 -9.66 14.67
N GLN A 449 29.04 -8.94 13.96
CA GLN A 449 30.42 -8.66 14.37
C GLN A 449 30.50 -7.83 15.65
N TYR A 450 29.63 -6.82 15.80
CA TYR A 450 29.66 -5.93 16.96
C TYR A 450 28.67 -6.34 18.07
N GLY A 451 27.85 -7.37 17.82
CA GLY A 451 26.90 -7.92 18.81
C GLY A 451 25.77 -6.97 19.17
N THR A 452 25.50 -5.95 18.35
CA THR A 452 24.41 -5.00 18.54
C THR A 452 23.89 -4.47 17.21
N VAL A 453 22.56 -4.32 17.11
CA VAL A 453 21.89 -3.68 15.99
C VAL A 453 22.04 -2.15 16.01
N ASP A 454 22.31 -1.56 17.19
CA ASP A 454 22.48 -0.11 17.33
C ASP A 454 23.82 0.36 16.73
N PHE A 455 23.74 0.78 15.47
CA PHE A 455 24.89 1.26 14.72
C PHE A 455 25.57 2.49 15.34
N ASN A 456 24.88 3.24 16.22
CA ASN A 456 25.51 4.35 16.94
C ASN A 456 26.57 3.87 17.97
N GLN A 457 26.49 2.61 18.40
CA GLN A 457 27.44 1.99 19.32
C GLN A 457 28.60 1.28 18.60
N TRP A 458 28.55 1.15 17.26
CA TRP A 458 29.60 0.46 16.51
C TRP A 458 30.95 1.22 16.59
N PRO A 459 32.08 0.56 16.74
CA PRO A 459 33.40 1.19 16.73
C PRO A 459 33.75 1.86 15.40
N ALA A 460 33.32 1.27 14.28
CA ALA A 460 33.43 1.79 12.92
C ALA A 460 32.10 1.65 12.18
N TYR A 461 31.94 2.30 11.03
CA TYR A 461 30.72 2.27 10.18
C TYR A 461 29.45 2.84 10.85
N ARG A 462 29.57 3.69 11.88
CA ARG A 462 28.42 4.37 12.52
C ARG A 462 27.61 5.19 11.54
N HIS A 463 28.30 5.86 10.63
CA HIS A 463 27.74 6.65 9.55
C HIS A 463 27.93 5.89 8.25
N PHE A 464 26.84 5.72 7.52
CA PHE A 464 26.86 5.04 6.24
C PHE A 464 27.76 5.79 5.23
N ASN A 465 28.62 5.06 4.54
CA ASN A 465 29.41 5.58 3.43
C ASN A 465 29.47 4.52 2.32
N GLN A 466 28.93 4.82 1.16
CA GLN A 466 28.84 3.87 0.05
C GLN A 466 30.19 3.32 -0.38
N GLN A 467 31.24 4.15 -0.41
CA GLN A 467 32.59 3.70 -0.82
C GLN A 467 33.19 2.71 0.18
N GLU A 468 32.97 2.92 1.47
CA GLU A 468 33.42 1.99 2.51
C GLU A 468 32.63 0.66 2.42
N ILE A 469 31.33 0.72 2.11
CA ILE A 469 30.51 -0.47 1.92
C ILE A 469 30.91 -1.22 0.65
N ASP A 470 31.17 -0.53 -0.44
CA ASP A 470 31.67 -1.15 -1.67
C ASP A 470 33.00 -1.89 -1.43
N PHE A 471 33.91 -1.32 -0.62
CA PHE A 471 35.15 -1.95 -0.24
C PHE A 471 34.95 -3.16 0.69
N LEU A 472 34.07 -3.02 1.70
CA LEU A 472 33.76 -4.09 2.65
C LEU A 472 33.13 -5.31 1.96
N THR A 473 32.26 -5.08 0.98
CA THR A 473 31.50 -6.10 0.26
C THR A 473 32.22 -6.65 -0.99
N ALA A 474 33.36 -6.06 -1.35
CA ALA A 474 34.17 -6.52 -2.50
C ALA A 474 34.56 -7.99 -2.37
N ARG A 475 34.67 -8.69 -3.49
CA ARG A 475 35.03 -10.14 -3.52
C ARG A 475 36.35 -10.45 -2.85
N GLU A 476 37.28 -9.51 -2.86
CA GLU A 476 38.62 -9.59 -2.27
C GLU A 476 38.61 -9.30 -0.76
N SER A 477 37.50 -8.81 -0.21
CA SER A 477 37.38 -8.54 1.22
C SER A 477 37.37 -9.82 2.05
N ALA A 478 38.02 -9.80 3.20
CA ALA A 478 37.98 -10.89 4.17
C ALA A 478 36.53 -11.14 4.70
N ALA A 479 35.70 -10.14 4.71
CA ALA A 479 34.29 -10.21 5.15
C ALA A 479 33.35 -10.77 4.06
N HIS A 480 33.81 -10.85 2.79
CA HIS A 480 32.94 -11.18 1.66
C HIS A 480 32.15 -12.48 1.85
N THR A 481 32.76 -13.52 2.35
CA THR A 481 32.09 -14.83 2.51
C THR A 481 30.91 -14.75 3.50
N GLU A 482 31.09 -14.02 4.60
CA GLU A 482 30.03 -13.85 5.61
C GLU A 482 28.92 -12.91 5.10
N ILE A 483 29.27 -11.85 4.39
CA ILE A 483 28.31 -10.93 3.76
C ILE A 483 27.52 -11.65 2.66
N ALA A 484 28.18 -12.43 1.82
CA ALA A 484 27.53 -13.15 0.72
C ALA A 484 26.58 -14.28 1.19
N LEU A 485 26.70 -14.74 2.43
CA LEU A 485 25.70 -15.60 3.07
C LEU A 485 24.32 -14.92 3.10
N HIS A 486 24.27 -13.62 3.42
CA HIS A 486 23.01 -12.87 3.43
C HIS A 486 22.43 -12.68 2.01
N TYR A 487 23.27 -12.50 0.99
CA TYR A 487 22.82 -12.50 -0.41
C TYR A 487 22.19 -13.85 -0.79
N TYR A 488 22.86 -14.96 -0.41
CA TYR A 488 22.35 -16.30 -0.65
C TYR A 488 20.98 -16.52 0.01
N VAL A 489 20.83 -16.14 1.28
CA VAL A 489 19.59 -16.30 2.03
C VAL A 489 18.44 -15.50 1.39
N GLN A 490 18.66 -14.25 1.05
CA GLN A 490 17.67 -13.40 0.43
C GLN A 490 17.24 -13.92 -0.95
N TYR A 491 18.17 -14.42 -1.74
CA TYR A 491 17.87 -15.05 -3.03
C TYR A 491 17.00 -16.30 -2.87
N GLN A 492 17.32 -17.18 -1.92
CA GLN A 492 16.53 -18.39 -1.67
C GLN A 492 15.12 -18.07 -1.19
N LEU A 493 14.96 -17.07 -0.32
CA LEU A 493 13.66 -16.56 0.13
C LEU A 493 12.86 -15.99 -1.05
N HIS A 494 13.51 -15.17 -1.89
CA HIS A 494 12.89 -14.64 -3.11
C HIS A 494 12.33 -15.75 -4.01
N VAL A 495 13.12 -16.77 -4.28
CA VAL A 495 12.70 -17.90 -5.12
C VAL A 495 11.48 -18.61 -4.51
N GLN A 496 11.54 -18.93 -3.21
CA GLN A 496 10.47 -19.68 -2.54
C GLN A 496 9.16 -18.88 -2.46
N LEU A 497 9.22 -17.57 -2.14
CA LEU A 497 8.02 -16.75 -2.09
C LEU A 497 7.42 -16.53 -3.48
N LYS A 498 8.27 -16.27 -4.48
CA LYS A 498 7.83 -16.11 -5.88
C LYS A 498 7.17 -17.38 -6.44
N GLU A 499 7.72 -18.55 -6.11
CA GLU A 499 7.10 -19.83 -6.47
C GLU A 499 5.74 -20.04 -5.77
N ALA A 500 5.62 -19.63 -4.51
CA ALA A 500 4.38 -19.76 -3.76
C ALA A 500 3.28 -18.83 -4.31
N THR A 501 3.63 -17.59 -4.66
CA THR A 501 2.69 -16.64 -5.28
C THR A 501 2.32 -17.03 -6.71
N ALA A 502 3.26 -17.54 -7.50
CA ALA A 502 2.95 -18.07 -8.83
C ALA A 502 1.98 -19.27 -8.74
N TYR A 503 2.18 -20.16 -7.76
CA TYR A 503 1.26 -21.25 -7.49
C TYR A 503 -0.14 -20.74 -7.13
N ALA A 504 -0.25 -19.70 -6.30
CA ALA A 504 -1.53 -19.09 -5.96
C ALA A 504 -2.24 -18.52 -7.22
N HIS A 505 -1.51 -17.83 -8.10
CA HIS A 505 -2.04 -17.30 -9.36
C HIS A 505 -2.60 -18.39 -10.28
N ASP A 506 -1.88 -19.50 -10.45
CA ASP A 506 -2.32 -20.61 -11.28
C ASP A 506 -3.60 -21.28 -10.74
N HIS A 507 -3.88 -21.10 -9.44
CA HIS A 507 -5.10 -21.58 -8.78
C HIS A 507 -6.19 -20.51 -8.61
N GLY A 508 -6.02 -19.33 -9.16
CA GLY A 508 -7.00 -18.23 -9.08
C GLY A 508 -7.10 -17.57 -7.70
N ILE A 509 -6.04 -17.63 -6.91
CA ILE A 509 -5.92 -17.00 -5.59
C ILE A 509 -4.93 -15.84 -5.69
N ILE A 510 -5.32 -14.66 -5.16
CA ILE A 510 -4.41 -13.55 -5.00
C ILE A 510 -3.77 -13.53 -3.62
N VAL A 511 -2.56 -13.00 -3.54
CA VAL A 511 -1.84 -12.83 -2.27
C VAL A 511 -1.78 -11.34 -1.93
N LYS A 512 -2.35 -10.99 -0.76
CA LYS A 512 -2.32 -9.62 -0.23
C LYS A 512 -1.27 -9.51 0.86
N GLY A 513 -0.26 -8.66 0.65
CA GLY A 513 0.76 -8.35 1.64
C GLY A 513 0.31 -7.27 2.62
N ASP A 514 1.16 -7.00 3.60
CA ASP A 514 1.01 -5.93 4.57
C ASP A 514 2.30 -5.11 4.60
N ILE A 515 2.18 -3.78 4.51
CA ILE A 515 3.30 -2.85 4.49
C ILE A 515 3.25 -2.02 5.77
N ALA A 516 4.15 -2.31 6.71
CA ALA A 516 4.29 -1.56 7.95
C ALA A 516 4.55 -0.07 7.68
N ILE A 517 3.90 0.82 8.43
CA ILE A 517 4.16 2.27 8.30
C ILE A 517 5.57 2.64 8.76
N GLY A 518 6.11 1.95 9.76
CA GLY A 518 7.40 2.25 10.35
C GLY A 518 8.56 1.43 9.79
N VAL A 519 9.77 1.84 10.14
CA VAL A 519 11.01 1.06 10.01
C VAL A 519 11.68 0.97 11.38
N TYR A 520 12.44 -0.09 11.62
CA TYR A 520 13.18 -0.20 12.88
C TYR A 520 14.21 0.93 12.99
N ARG A 521 14.20 1.65 14.12
CA ARG A 521 15.05 2.85 14.36
C ARG A 521 16.53 2.59 14.10
N HIS A 522 17.03 1.44 14.49
CA HIS A 522 18.42 1.02 14.31
C HIS A 522 18.55 -0.02 13.19
N GLY A 523 17.68 0.02 12.18
CA GLY A 523 17.70 -0.88 11.03
C GLY A 523 18.60 -0.40 9.89
N ALA A 524 18.75 -1.26 8.90
CA ALA A 524 19.56 -0.99 7.71
C ALA A 524 19.07 0.23 6.92
N ASP A 525 17.75 0.42 6.81
CA ASP A 525 17.16 1.56 6.08
C ASP A 525 17.49 2.89 6.77
N ALA A 526 17.35 2.94 8.11
CA ALA A 526 17.67 4.14 8.90
C ALA A 526 19.18 4.43 8.94
N TRP A 527 20.01 3.38 8.87
CA TRP A 527 21.45 3.52 8.76
C TRP A 527 21.88 4.04 7.38
N GLN A 528 21.28 3.52 6.31
CA GLN A 528 21.62 3.87 4.92
C GLN A 528 21.12 5.27 4.55
N HIS A 529 19.92 5.64 5.01
CA HIS A 529 19.23 6.87 4.63
C HIS A 529 18.68 7.63 5.86
N PRO A 530 19.55 8.03 6.82
CA PRO A 530 19.09 8.72 8.04
C PRO A 530 18.37 10.04 7.74
N GLU A 531 18.65 10.69 6.61
CA GLU A 531 18.03 11.94 6.16
C GLU A 531 16.54 11.80 5.85
N LEU A 532 16.06 10.58 5.58
CA LEU A 532 14.66 10.29 5.31
C LEU A 532 13.80 10.19 6.58
N TYR A 533 14.42 10.28 7.76
CA TYR A 533 13.77 10.05 9.04
C TYR A 533 14.08 11.14 10.06
N HIS A 534 13.11 11.45 10.93
CA HIS A 534 13.33 12.23 12.13
C HIS A 534 13.77 11.30 13.27
N MET A 535 15.08 11.16 13.45
CA MET A 535 15.68 10.27 14.46
C MET A 535 15.52 10.79 15.89
N ASP A 536 15.09 12.03 16.08
CA ASP A 536 14.77 12.70 17.34
C ASP A 536 13.30 12.55 17.78
N ALA A 537 12.49 11.83 17.00
CA ALA A 537 11.08 11.58 17.26
C ALA A 537 10.73 10.09 17.19
N GLN A 538 9.61 9.70 17.80
CA GLN A 538 9.06 8.34 17.78
C GLN A 538 7.63 8.38 17.24
N ALA A 539 7.28 7.45 16.37
CA ALA A 539 5.91 7.26 15.94
C ALA A 539 5.10 6.50 16.98
N GLY A 540 3.80 6.75 17.03
CA GLY A 540 2.88 6.05 17.91
C GLY A 540 1.43 6.36 17.60
N ALA A 541 0.53 6.11 18.56
CA ALA A 541 -0.88 6.44 18.50
C ALA A 541 -1.30 7.26 19.76
N PRO A 542 -2.27 8.18 19.59
CA PRO A 542 -2.85 8.88 20.75
C PRO A 542 -3.57 7.92 21.68
N PRO A 543 -3.83 8.33 22.93
CA PRO A 543 -4.68 7.58 23.87
C PRO A 543 -6.05 7.22 23.27
N ASP A 544 -6.45 5.98 23.52
CA ASP A 544 -7.76 5.44 23.18
C ASP A 544 -8.27 4.50 24.28
N ASP A 545 -9.40 3.85 24.06
CA ASP A 545 -10.01 2.92 25.01
C ASP A 545 -9.17 1.64 25.25
N PHE A 546 -8.26 1.31 24.34
CA PHE A 546 -7.38 0.14 24.43
C PHE A 546 -6.02 0.47 25.06
N ALA A 547 -5.56 1.72 24.91
CA ALA A 547 -4.27 2.19 25.41
C ALA A 547 -4.40 3.60 26.00
N VAL A 548 -4.82 3.68 27.28
CA VAL A 548 -5.09 4.96 27.98
C VAL A 548 -3.90 5.92 28.02
N ALA A 549 -2.67 5.39 28.03
CA ALA A 549 -1.43 6.19 27.96
C ALA A 549 -0.99 6.47 26.50
N GLY A 550 -1.77 6.07 25.49
CA GLY A 550 -1.35 6.03 24.10
C GLY A 550 -0.32 4.92 23.83
N GLN A 551 0.01 4.74 22.57
CA GLN A 551 1.00 3.76 22.13
C GLN A 551 2.27 4.46 21.66
N ASN A 552 3.43 3.96 22.07
CA ASN A 552 4.73 4.36 21.54
C ASN A 552 5.33 3.18 20.78
N TRP A 553 5.38 3.27 19.46
CA TRP A 553 5.90 2.19 18.60
C TRP A 553 7.42 2.21 18.47
N GLY A 554 8.09 3.31 18.92
CA GLY A 554 9.54 3.43 18.90
C GLY A 554 10.18 3.68 17.52
N PHE A 555 9.42 3.67 16.43
CA PHE A 555 9.92 3.94 15.09
C PHE A 555 10.24 5.42 14.91
N PRO A 556 11.25 5.80 14.09
CA PRO A 556 11.43 7.20 13.69
C PRO A 556 10.27 7.64 12.79
N THR A 557 9.90 8.91 12.83
CA THR A 557 8.91 9.46 11.88
C THR A 557 9.57 9.84 10.56
N TYR A 558 8.79 9.87 9.47
CA TYR A 558 9.31 10.20 8.14
C TYR A 558 9.57 11.70 7.96
N ASN A 559 10.68 12.03 7.33
CA ASN A 559 10.96 13.37 6.80
C ASN A 559 10.33 13.51 5.40
N TRP A 560 9.02 13.79 5.38
CA TRP A 560 8.25 13.87 4.14
C TRP A 560 8.75 14.96 3.18
N GLN A 561 9.33 16.04 3.69
CA GLN A 561 9.90 17.12 2.87
C GLN A 561 11.10 16.61 2.07
N GLN A 562 11.98 15.86 2.72
CA GLN A 562 13.14 15.26 2.05
C GLN A 562 12.71 14.19 1.04
N MET A 563 11.73 13.35 1.39
CA MET A 563 11.18 12.34 0.49
C MET A 563 10.49 12.94 -0.73
N GLN A 564 9.80 14.06 -0.57
CA GLN A 564 9.16 14.77 -1.68
C GLN A 564 10.20 15.38 -2.63
N ALA A 565 11.33 15.86 -2.12
CA ALA A 565 12.39 16.48 -2.93
C ALA A 565 13.01 15.49 -3.94
N ASP A 566 13.04 14.17 -3.63
CA ASP A 566 13.49 13.11 -4.55
C ASP A 566 12.34 12.38 -5.26
N GLY A 567 11.11 12.89 -5.13
CA GLY A 567 9.91 12.32 -5.72
C GLY A 567 9.48 11.01 -5.07
N PHE A 568 9.73 10.83 -3.77
CA PHE A 568 9.40 9.62 -2.98
C PHE A 568 10.13 8.36 -3.45
N ALA A 569 11.39 8.48 -3.85
CA ALA A 569 12.16 7.39 -4.47
C ALA A 569 12.21 6.14 -3.58
N TRP A 570 12.45 6.27 -2.28
CA TRP A 570 12.48 5.15 -1.34
C TRP A 570 11.14 4.39 -1.26
N TRP A 571 10.00 5.11 -1.19
CA TRP A 571 8.67 4.49 -1.19
C TRP A 571 8.35 3.79 -2.51
N LYS A 572 8.78 4.38 -3.64
CA LYS A 572 8.62 3.78 -4.96
C LYS A 572 9.35 2.45 -5.04
N GLN A 573 10.63 2.42 -4.65
CA GLN A 573 11.43 1.19 -4.62
C GLN A 573 10.81 0.12 -3.71
N ARG A 574 10.25 0.53 -2.56
CA ARG A 574 9.57 -0.37 -1.64
C ARG A 574 8.32 -1.01 -2.27
N PHE A 575 7.50 -0.23 -2.96
CA PHE A 575 6.33 -0.77 -3.67
C PHE A 575 6.73 -1.66 -4.85
N GLU A 576 7.75 -1.30 -5.60
CA GLU A 576 8.30 -2.13 -6.67
C GLU A 576 8.79 -3.48 -6.12
N GLN A 577 9.53 -3.47 -5.02
CA GLN A 577 9.99 -4.68 -4.35
C GLN A 577 8.83 -5.58 -3.89
N MET A 578 7.81 -5.01 -3.27
CA MET A 578 6.64 -5.77 -2.83
C MET A 578 5.81 -6.31 -4.00
N GLY A 579 5.79 -5.60 -5.14
CA GLY A 579 5.13 -6.01 -6.38
C GLY A 579 5.69 -7.28 -7.01
N TYR A 580 6.89 -7.73 -6.62
CA TYR A 580 7.41 -9.05 -7.03
C TYR A 580 6.66 -10.22 -6.39
N TYR A 581 5.98 -9.99 -5.26
CA TYR A 581 5.41 -11.04 -4.44
C TYR A 581 3.90 -10.93 -4.24
N PHE A 582 3.34 -9.70 -4.31
CA PHE A 582 1.97 -9.43 -3.92
C PHE A 582 1.16 -8.79 -5.04
N ASP A 583 -0.12 -9.11 -5.07
CA ASP A 583 -1.11 -8.58 -6.00
C ASP A 583 -1.84 -7.35 -5.43
N ALA A 584 -1.96 -7.36 -4.11
CA ALA A 584 -2.57 -6.31 -3.31
C ALA A 584 -1.77 -6.12 -2.03
N PHE A 585 -1.92 -4.98 -1.38
CA PHE A 585 -1.33 -4.76 -0.06
C PHE A 585 -2.20 -3.87 0.82
N ARG A 586 -2.07 -4.08 2.12
CA ARG A 586 -2.55 -3.19 3.16
C ARG A 586 -1.45 -2.20 3.48
N ILE A 587 -1.73 -0.91 3.40
CA ILE A 587 -0.89 0.11 4.03
C ILE A 587 -1.30 0.15 5.49
N ASP A 588 -0.43 -0.31 6.36
CA ASP A 588 -0.57 -0.17 7.79
C ASP A 588 -0.57 1.32 8.17
N HIS A 589 -1.48 1.72 9.04
CA HIS A 589 -1.65 3.09 9.49
C HIS A 589 -1.59 4.14 8.36
N ILE A 590 -2.46 4.03 7.35
CA ILE A 590 -2.48 4.97 6.20
C ILE A 590 -2.63 6.43 6.64
N LEU A 591 -3.18 6.66 7.84
CA LEU A 591 -3.29 7.97 8.46
C LEU A 591 -1.93 8.67 8.60
N GLY A 592 -0.81 7.92 8.62
CA GLY A 592 0.55 8.45 8.63
C GLY A 592 0.92 9.30 7.40
N PHE A 593 0.18 9.16 6.28
CA PHE A 593 0.33 10.00 5.10
C PHE A 593 -0.40 11.35 5.24
N PHE A 594 -1.39 11.43 6.11
CA PHE A 594 -2.11 12.66 6.47
C PHE A 594 -1.39 13.38 7.60
N ARG A 595 -1.14 12.68 8.68
CA ARG A 595 -0.41 13.09 9.88
C ARG A 595 0.04 11.86 10.67
N ILE A 596 1.09 12.00 11.44
CA ILE A 596 1.57 10.97 12.37
C ILE A 596 1.51 11.46 13.82
N TRP A 597 1.23 10.57 14.75
CA TRP A 597 1.40 10.86 16.17
C TRP A 597 2.88 10.79 16.50
N SER A 598 3.49 11.94 16.72
CA SER A 598 4.93 12.09 16.96
C SER A 598 5.19 12.31 18.45
N ILE A 599 6.00 11.45 19.02
CA ILE A 599 6.35 11.40 20.45
C ILE A 599 7.81 11.81 20.60
N PRO A 600 8.16 12.76 21.51
CA PRO A 600 9.55 13.13 21.77
C PRO A 600 10.39 11.94 22.28
N MET A 601 11.69 11.93 21.99
CA MET A 601 12.60 10.85 22.43
C MET A 601 12.73 10.72 23.94
N ASP A 602 12.53 11.79 24.68
CA ASP A 602 12.57 11.82 26.13
C ASP A 602 11.26 11.36 26.83
N ALA A 603 10.22 11.10 26.02
CA ALA A 603 8.98 10.46 26.46
C ALA A 603 9.03 8.94 26.32
N VAL A 604 8.31 8.24 27.20
CA VAL A 604 8.10 6.78 27.18
C VAL A 604 6.68 6.45 26.71
N GLU A 605 5.70 7.18 27.21
CA GLU A 605 4.29 6.98 26.91
C GLU A 605 3.82 7.83 25.74
N GLY A 606 2.85 7.32 24.96
CA GLY A 606 2.26 8.01 23.82
C GLY A 606 1.52 9.31 24.18
N ILE A 607 1.09 9.48 25.42
CA ILE A 607 0.31 10.63 25.90
C ILE A 607 1.04 11.97 25.72
N LEU A 608 2.36 11.99 25.64
CA LEU A 608 3.18 13.17 25.41
C LEU A 608 3.38 13.51 23.92
N GLY A 609 2.77 12.72 23.02
CA GLY A 609 2.82 12.96 21.59
C GLY A 609 1.93 14.11 21.13
N ARG A 610 2.10 14.46 19.84
CA ARG A 610 1.24 15.40 19.09
C ARG A 610 1.15 14.97 17.63
N PHE A 611 0.11 15.41 16.92
CA PHE A 611 0.05 15.21 15.48
C PHE A 611 1.08 16.09 14.74
N VAL A 612 1.77 15.50 13.76
CA VAL A 612 2.73 16.16 12.88
C VAL A 612 2.45 15.73 11.44
N PRO A 613 2.27 16.69 10.50
CA PRO A 613 2.18 18.13 10.73
C PRO A 613 0.86 18.54 11.38
N ALA A 614 0.84 19.69 12.04
CA ALA A 614 -0.38 20.31 12.56
C ALA A 614 -0.22 21.83 12.64
N ILE A 615 -1.31 22.56 12.38
CA ILE A 615 -1.40 24.00 12.53
C ILE A 615 -1.45 24.33 14.03
N PRO A 616 -0.46 25.00 14.61
CA PRO A 616 -0.45 25.36 16.02
C PRO A 616 -1.50 26.42 16.37
N VAL A 617 -1.70 26.63 17.66
CA VAL A 617 -2.47 27.76 18.20
C VAL A 617 -1.51 28.89 18.52
N HIS A 618 -1.80 30.09 18.03
CA HIS A 618 -1.01 31.28 18.35
C HIS A 618 -1.49 31.90 19.66
N ILE A 619 -0.57 32.47 20.44
CA ILE A 619 -0.87 33.09 21.74
C ILE A 619 -2.00 34.13 21.68
N ASN A 620 -2.12 34.88 20.59
CA ASN A 620 -3.19 35.85 20.38
C ASN A 620 -4.59 35.23 20.36
N GLU A 621 -4.73 33.96 19.99
CA GLU A 621 -6.04 33.26 19.98
C GLU A 621 -6.58 33.06 21.41
N PHE A 622 -5.69 32.87 22.40
CA PHE A 622 -6.06 32.81 23.80
C PHE A 622 -6.56 34.18 24.27
N GLN A 623 -5.80 35.25 23.95
CA GLN A 623 -6.18 36.60 24.32
C GLN A 623 -7.50 37.05 23.69
N GLN A 624 -7.74 36.74 22.41
CA GLN A 624 -9.01 37.03 21.70
C GLN A 624 -10.21 36.33 22.35
N ARG A 625 -10.01 35.19 22.98
CA ARG A 625 -11.04 34.47 23.74
C ARG A 625 -11.15 34.90 25.20
N GLY A 626 -10.37 35.90 25.64
CA GLY A 626 -10.36 36.40 27.02
C GLY A 626 -9.59 35.51 28.00
N ILE A 627 -8.74 34.63 27.52
CA ILE A 627 -7.87 33.79 28.34
C ILE A 627 -6.56 34.57 28.61
N SER A 628 -6.28 34.88 29.88
CA SER A 628 -4.98 35.40 30.29
C SER A 628 -3.95 34.25 30.16
N PHE A 629 -3.00 34.41 29.25
CA PHE A 629 -2.02 33.37 28.99
C PHE A 629 -0.91 33.38 30.05
N ASP A 630 -0.83 32.29 30.81
CA ASP A 630 0.27 32.04 31.75
C ASP A 630 1.14 30.90 31.17
N HIS A 631 2.32 31.29 30.68
CA HIS A 631 3.24 30.37 30.02
C HIS A 631 3.64 29.21 30.93
N HIS A 632 4.02 29.48 32.19
CA HIS A 632 4.44 28.47 33.13
C HIS A 632 3.28 27.54 33.47
N ARG A 633 2.10 28.11 33.76
CA ARG A 633 0.90 27.36 34.17
C ARG A 633 0.37 26.42 33.08
N PHE A 634 0.50 26.77 31.79
CA PHE A 634 -0.02 25.99 30.70
C PHE A 634 0.98 24.99 30.12
N THR A 635 2.30 25.30 30.16
CA THR A 635 3.31 24.46 29.51
C THR A 635 4.16 23.61 30.47
N LYS A 636 4.05 23.82 31.78
CA LYS A 636 4.78 23.03 32.80
C LYS A 636 3.81 22.22 33.66
N PRO A 637 4.25 21.08 34.21
CA PRO A 637 3.46 20.31 35.15
C PRO A 637 3.02 21.15 36.36
N PHE A 638 1.72 21.12 36.64
CA PHE A 638 1.18 21.76 37.86
C PHE A 638 1.16 20.73 39.00
N ILE A 639 2.00 20.92 39.97
CA ILE A 639 2.23 19.99 41.07
C ILE A 639 2.01 20.69 42.43
N ASN A 640 1.09 20.16 43.23
CA ASN A 640 0.84 20.63 44.59
C ASN A 640 0.59 19.47 45.55
N ASP A 641 0.49 19.75 46.85
CA ASP A 641 0.31 18.74 47.87
C ASP A 641 -0.90 17.83 47.68
N ASN A 642 -2.03 18.37 47.16
CA ASN A 642 -3.24 17.61 46.90
C ASN A 642 -3.03 16.59 45.77
N ILE A 643 -2.39 17.03 44.68
CA ILE A 643 -2.07 16.16 43.53
C ILE A 643 -1.09 15.06 43.95
N LEU A 644 -0.11 15.39 44.77
CA LEU A 644 0.85 14.42 45.26
C LEU A 644 0.18 13.38 46.19
N TRP A 645 -0.76 13.80 47.00
CA TRP A 645 -1.57 12.90 47.79
C TRP A 645 -2.48 12.00 46.93
N GLU A 646 -3.14 12.58 45.92
CA GLU A 646 -4.01 11.86 44.97
C GLU A 646 -3.24 10.73 44.25
N LEU A 647 -2.02 11.02 43.78
CA LEU A 647 -1.23 10.08 42.97
C LEU A 647 -0.44 9.05 43.81
N PHE A 648 0.11 9.46 44.94
CA PHE A 648 1.08 8.65 45.67
C PHE A 648 0.59 8.20 47.05
N GLY A 649 -0.47 8.84 47.61
CA GLY A 649 -0.94 8.52 48.96
C GLY A 649 0.15 8.69 50.00
N TYR A 650 0.46 7.64 50.74
CA TYR A 650 1.47 7.66 51.82
C TYR A 650 2.92 7.80 51.29
N ASP A 651 3.17 7.50 50.04
CA ASP A 651 4.50 7.64 49.41
C ASP A 651 4.81 9.09 49.00
N ASN A 652 3.87 10.05 49.15
CA ASN A 652 4.06 11.44 48.73
C ASN A 652 5.27 12.14 49.37
N GLU A 653 5.57 11.87 50.62
CA GLU A 653 6.72 12.47 51.33
C GLU A 653 8.05 11.94 50.80
N LEU A 654 8.11 10.67 50.43
CA LEU A 654 9.25 10.09 49.72
C LEU A 654 9.45 10.75 48.37
N VAL A 655 8.37 10.91 47.62
CA VAL A 655 8.40 11.53 46.26
C VAL A 655 8.85 12.99 46.34
N LYS A 656 8.33 13.78 47.27
CA LYS A 656 8.76 15.18 47.51
C LYS A 656 10.26 15.25 47.80
N LYS A 657 10.78 14.40 48.64
CA LYS A 657 12.18 14.41 49.04
C LYS A 657 13.12 13.98 47.90
N GLU A 658 12.77 12.92 47.19
CA GLU A 658 13.70 12.28 46.24
C GLU A 658 13.60 12.86 44.86
N PHE A 659 12.40 13.22 44.37
CA PHE A 659 12.14 13.54 42.94
C PHE A 659 11.77 15.00 42.70
N LEU A 660 11.39 15.77 43.76
CA LEU A 660 10.86 17.12 43.58
C LEU A 660 11.70 18.16 44.31
N ASP A 661 11.67 19.39 43.76
CA ASP A 661 12.14 20.60 44.43
C ASP A 661 10.92 21.44 44.82
N TYR A 662 10.96 22.03 46.02
CA TYR A 662 9.90 22.89 46.54
C TYR A 662 10.01 24.30 45.95
N ASP A 663 8.94 24.75 45.29
CA ASP A 663 8.90 26.04 44.60
C ASP A 663 8.18 27.17 45.38
N GLY A 664 7.69 26.84 46.59
CA GLY A 664 6.97 27.75 47.48
C GLY A 664 5.44 27.58 47.43
N PHE A 665 4.76 28.03 48.46
CA PHE A 665 3.30 28.03 48.62
C PHE A 665 2.63 26.67 48.35
N GLY A 666 3.30 25.56 48.71
CA GLY A 666 2.77 24.19 48.47
C GLY A 666 2.86 23.70 47.02
N HIS A 667 3.68 24.35 46.24
CA HIS A 667 3.99 23.95 44.83
C HIS A 667 5.37 23.31 44.74
N TYR A 668 5.50 22.46 43.73
CA TYR A 668 6.72 21.68 43.51
C TYR A 668 7.05 21.64 42.00
N THR A 669 8.32 21.45 41.68
CA THR A 669 8.83 21.17 40.33
C THR A 669 9.64 19.87 40.36
N LEU A 670 9.69 19.18 39.20
CA LEU A 670 10.53 17.99 39.05
C LEU A 670 12.00 18.39 39.05
N LYS A 671 12.83 17.66 39.82
CA LYS A 671 14.29 17.82 39.77
C LYS A 671 14.80 17.59 38.35
N PRO A 672 15.82 18.30 37.86
CA PRO A 672 16.36 18.14 36.50
C PRO A 672 16.73 16.70 36.13
N SER A 673 17.13 15.90 37.09
CA SER A 673 17.44 14.48 36.90
C SER A 673 16.22 13.60 36.65
N PHE A 674 14.98 14.08 36.88
CA PHE A 674 13.72 13.38 36.72
C PHE A 674 12.71 14.20 35.89
N ALA A 675 13.16 15.20 35.16
CA ALA A 675 12.29 16.13 34.41
C ALA A 675 11.63 15.49 33.17
N THR A 676 12.02 14.27 32.74
CA THR A 676 11.46 13.56 31.60
C THR A 676 11.15 12.11 31.94
N GLN A 677 10.18 11.51 31.26
CA GLN A 677 9.81 10.11 31.50
C GLN A 677 11.00 9.16 31.25
N ARG A 678 11.85 9.43 30.28
CA ARG A 678 13.04 8.61 29.99
C ARG A 678 14.08 8.63 31.11
N LYS A 679 14.28 9.78 31.77
CA LYS A 679 15.17 9.88 32.91
C LYS A 679 14.61 9.09 34.12
N VAL A 680 13.30 9.17 34.34
CA VAL A 680 12.63 8.37 35.38
C VAL A 680 12.76 6.88 35.06
N GLU A 681 12.48 6.45 33.83
CA GLU A 681 12.61 5.05 33.40
C GLU A 681 14.03 4.53 33.63
N THR A 682 15.05 5.29 33.25
CA THR A 682 16.45 4.91 33.42
C THR A 682 16.80 4.74 34.91
N HIS A 683 16.30 5.60 35.78
CA HIS A 683 16.51 5.49 37.19
C HIS A 683 15.86 4.20 37.76
N PHE A 684 14.58 3.96 37.47
CA PHE A 684 13.87 2.79 38.01
C PHE A 684 14.35 1.48 37.39
N HIS A 685 14.94 1.49 36.19
CA HIS A 685 15.54 0.30 35.59
C HIS A 685 16.76 -0.24 36.38
N THR A 686 17.40 0.61 37.20
CA THR A 686 18.53 0.23 38.09
C THR A 686 18.08 -0.30 39.44
N LEU A 687 16.78 -0.19 39.76
CA LEU A 687 16.21 -0.59 41.03
C LEU A 687 15.54 -1.97 40.92
N GLU A 688 15.24 -2.56 42.11
CA GLU A 688 14.44 -3.78 42.17
C GLU A 688 13.03 -3.52 41.63
N GLN A 689 12.52 -4.42 40.81
CA GLN A 689 11.20 -4.30 40.20
C GLN A 689 10.13 -4.85 41.15
N ASP A 690 9.60 -3.98 42.00
CA ASP A 690 8.50 -4.27 42.92
C ASP A 690 7.28 -3.38 42.65
N GLU A 691 6.15 -3.70 43.24
CA GLU A 691 4.88 -2.99 43.06
C GLU A 691 4.94 -1.51 43.49
N GLN A 692 5.70 -1.21 44.56
CA GLN A 692 5.87 0.17 45.05
C GLN A 692 6.68 1.02 44.05
N HIS A 693 7.81 0.51 43.58
CA HIS A 693 8.61 1.21 42.56
C HIS A 693 7.83 1.43 41.25
N GLU A 694 7.07 0.45 40.81
CA GLU A 694 6.23 0.58 39.61
C GLU A 694 5.13 1.63 39.80
N LYS A 695 4.49 1.68 40.99
CA LYS A 695 3.50 2.70 41.34
C LYS A 695 4.10 4.11 41.34
N VAL A 696 5.26 4.29 41.99
CA VAL A 696 5.94 5.59 42.02
C VAL A 696 6.38 6.02 40.63
N LYS A 697 6.94 5.13 39.84
CA LYS A 697 7.31 5.38 38.45
C LYS A 697 6.14 5.88 37.61
N LYS A 698 4.99 5.18 37.60
CA LYS A 698 3.77 5.58 36.90
C LYS A 698 3.23 6.93 37.40
N GLY A 699 3.27 7.17 38.70
CA GLY A 699 2.89 8.46 39.32
C GLY A 699 3.76 9.61 38.82
N LEU A 700 5.07 9.41 38.67
CA LEU A 700 6.00 10.38 38.11
C LEU A 700 5.74 10.61 36.61
N TYR A 701 5.40 9.56 35.84
CA TYR A 701 4.97 9.72 34.44
C TYR A 701 3.71 10.59 34.33
N ASN A 702 2.74 10.36 35.22
CA ASN A 702 1.53 11.18 35.32
C ASN A 702 1.87 12.65 35.65
N LEU A 703 2.76 12.93 36.59
CA LEU A 703 3.19 14.30 36.89
C LEU A 703 3.80 14.99 35.67
N ILE A 704 4.70 14.31 34.97
CA ILE A 704 5.39 14.84 33.78
C ILE A 704 4.38 15.15 32.66
N SER A 705 3.36 14.29 32.48
CA SER A 705 2.34 14.47 31.45
C SER A 705 1.21 15.43 31.83
N ASN A 706 1.24 15.99 33.05
CA ASN A 706 0.22 16.88 33.59
C ASN A 706 0.42 18.33 33.12
N VAL A 707 0.37 18.54 31.80
CA VAL A 707 0.48 19.83 31.11
C VAL A 707 -0.75 20.08 30.23
N ILE A 708 -0.98 21.31 29.81
CA ILE A 708 -2.10 21.69 28.91
C ILE A 708 -1.61 21.88 27.49
N LEU A 709 -0.45 22.52 27.32
CA LEU A 709 0.14 22.87 26.03
C LEU A 709 1.59 22.43 25.92
N PHE A 710 1.98 22.14 24.69
CA PHE A 710 3.38 21.97 24.29
C PHE A 710 3.81 23.14 23.41
N PRO A 711 4.98 23.78 23.58
CA PRO A 711 5.53 24.72 22.61
C PRO A 711 5.70 24.06 21.24
N ALA A 712 5.46 24.80 20.14
CA ALA A 712 5.58 24.25 18.78
C ALA A 712 7.03 23.87 18.45
N ALA A 713 7.99 24.64 18.94
CA ALA A 713 9.42 24.36 18.86
C ALA A 713 10.11 24.72 20.18
N GLU A 714 11.33 24.24 20.36
CA GLU A 714 12.19 24.67 21.48
C GLU A 714 12.38 26.21 21.42
N ASN A 715 12.08 26.91 22.51
CA ASN A 715 12.10 28.37 22.61
C ASN A 715 11.00 29.10 21.79
N ASP A 716 10.00 28.44 21.26
CA ASP A 716 8.82 29.11 20.72
C ASP A 716 7.87 29.50 21.86
N HIS A 717 7.65 30.80 22.02
CA HIS A 717 6.80 31.37 23.07
C HIS A 717 5.46 31.89 22.53
N GLU A 718 5.21 31.76 21.25
CA GLU A 718 4.01 32.29 20.59
C GLU A 718 3.09 31.22 20.02
N HIS A 719 3.62 30.02 19.68
CA HIS A 719 2.87 28.94 19.04
C HIS A 719 2.86 27.68 19.91
N PHE A 720 1.68 27.08 20.07
CA PHE A 720 1.47 25.95 20.96
C PHE A 720 0.62 24.86 20.33
N HIS A 721 0.86 23.62 20.75
CA HIS A 721 0.00 22.46 20.47
C HIS A 721 -0.68 22.01 21.74
N PHE A 722 -1.95 21.60 21.66
CA PHE A 722 -2.63 21.03 22.81
C PHE A 722 -2.13 19.62 23.12
N ARG A 723 -1.96 19.34 24.41
CA ARG A 723 -1.87 17.98 24.93
C ARG A 723 -3.24 17.32 24.77
N ILE A 724 -3.32 16.08 24.25
CA ILE A 724 -4.57 15.37 24.09
C ILE A 724 -5.19 15.00 25.46
N GLY A 725 -6.52 15.07 25.57
CA GLY A 725 -7.24 14.76 26.80
C GLY A 725 -6.91 15.69 27.98
N ILE A 726 -6.77 17.01 27.73
CA ILE A 726 -6.46 18.00 28.78
C ILE A 726 -7.41 17.93 29.96
N GLU A 727 -8.69 17.59 29.74
CA GLU A 727 -9.75 17.53 30.76
C GLU A 727 -9.42 16.52 31.88
N ASN A 728 -8.63 15.51 31.57
CA ASN A 728 -8.21 14.47 32.49
C ASN A 728 -7.00 14.88 33.33
N THR A 729 -6.39 16.07 33.04
CA THR A 729 -5.22 16.54 33.78
C THR A 729 -5.60 17.35 35.02
N SER A 730 -4.82 17.22 36.09
CA SER A 730 -4.95 18.09 37.26
C SER A 730 -4.64 19.54 36.88
N SER A 731 -3.72 19.78 35.97
CA SER A 731 -3.44 21.11 35.41
C SER A 731 -4.67 21.81 34.90
N TYR A 732 -5.57 21.13 34.17
CA TYR A 732 -6.83 21.69 33.69
C TYR A 732 -7.89 21.77 34.79
N ARG A 733 -8.06 20.72 35.60
CA ARG A 733 -9.08 20.65 36.67
C ARG A 733 -8.94 21.76 37.72
N TYR A 734 -7.71 22.23 37.94
CA TYR A 734 -7.41 23.32 38.89
C TYR A 734 -7.43 24.71 38.27
N LEU A 735 -7.95 24.87 37.06
CA LEU A 735 -8.26 26.18 36.47
C LEU A 735 -9.67 26.65 36.88
N ASP A 736 -9.91 27.96 36.76
CA ASP A 736 -11.24 28.51 36.86
C ASP A 736 -12.20 27.90 35.82
N THR A 737 -13.43 27.59 36.19
CA THR A 737 -14.40 26.90 35.35
C THR A 737 -14.70 27.65 34.05
N HIS A 738 -14.67 29.01 34.09
CA HIS A 738 -14.84 29.81 32.87
C HIS A 738 -13.66 29.61 31.91
N VAL A 739 -12.43 29.64 32.42
CA VAL A 739 -11.22 29.40 31.63
C VAL A 739 -11.20 27.98 31.08
N GLN A 740 -11.66 26.97 31.87
CA GLN A 740 -11.81 25.60 31.37
C GLN A 740 -12.72 25.53 30.13
N GLY A 741 -13.88 26.21 30.18
CA GLY A 741 -14.83 26.24 29.04
C GLY A 741 -14.23 26.88 27.79
N LEU A 742 -13.51 28.00 27.94
CA LEU A 742 -12.86 28.69 26.83
C LEU A 742 -11.69 27.85 26.22
N LEU A 743 -10.91 27.20 27.07
CA LEU A 743 -9.85 26.28 26.62
C LEU A 743 -10.41 25.08 25.89
N LYS A 744 -11.54 24.53 26.35
CA LYS A 744 -12.22 23.40 25.73
C LYS A 744 -12.68 23.75 24.30
N ASP A 745 -13.26 24.92 24.09
CA ASP A 745 -13.68 25.36 22.74
C ASP A 745 -12.46 25.47 21.79
N LEU A 746 -11.34 26.04 22.27
CA LEU A 746 -10.12 26.13 21.48
C LEU A 746 -9.48 24.75 21.22
N TYR A 747 -9.57 23.83 22.19
CA TYR A 747 -9.13 22.44 22.07
C TYR A 747 -9.93 21.69 20.99
N VAL A 748 -11.27 21.86 20.99
CA VAL A 748 -12.14 21.25 19.97
C VAL A 748 -11.82 21.82 18.58
N ASP A 749 -11.61 23.13 18.47
CA ASP A 749 -11.17 23.73 17.22
C ASP A 749 -9.82 23.17 16.75
N TYR A 750 -8.84 23.04 17.68
CA TYR A 750 -7.52 22.54 17.37
C TYR A 750 -7.52 21.11 16.84
N PHE A 751 -8.22 20.15 17.48
CA PHE A 751 -8.19 18.74 17.10
C PHE A 751 -9.19 18.36 16.01
N TYR A 752 -10.36 19.02 15.91
CA TYR A 752 -11.50 18.53 15.15
C TYR A 752 -11.99 19.48 14.04
N ARG A 753 -11.38 20.66 13.87
CA ARG A 753 -11.85 21.64 12.87
C ARG A 753 -10.72 22.19 12.00
N ARG A 754 -9.72 22.88 12.58
CA ARG A 754 -8.71 23.62 11.81
C ARG A 754 -7.73 22.75 11.01
N GLN A 755 -7.57 21.50 11.36
CA GLN A 755 -6.57 20.61 10.75
C GLN A 755 -7.07 19.90 9.50
N ASP A 756 -8.37 19.72 9.33
CA ASP A 756 -8.93 18.76 8.38
C ASP A 756 -8.51 19.04 6.93
N GLU A 757 -8.73 20.27 6.45
CA GLU A 757 -8.31 20.65 5.08
C GLU A 757 -6.78 20.60 4.91
N PHE A 758 -6.03 20.99 5.93
CA PHE A 758 -4.56 20.93 5.91
C PHE A 758 -4.08 19.48 5.76
N TRP A 759 -4.61 18.54 6.55
CA TRP A 759 -4.26 17.12 6.45
C TRP A 759 -4.69 16.49 5.13
N LYS A 760 -5.83 16.92 4.57
CA LYS A 760 -6.27 16.54 3.23
C LYS A 760 -5.23 16.90 2.18
N GLN A 761 -4.73 18.13 2.19
CA GLN A 761 -3.70 18.59 1.26
C GLN A 761 -2.39 17.82 1.44
N GLU A 762 -1.97 17.56 2.68
CA GLU A 762 -0.80 16.73 2.99
C GLU A 762 -0.89 15.33 2.37
N ALA A 763 -2.04 14.67 2.48
CA ALA A 763 -2.25 13.36 1.89
C ALA A 763 -2.26 13.40 0.35
N LEU A 764 -2.91 14.43 -0.24
CA LEU A 764 -3.00 14.59 -1.70
C LEU A 764 -1.68 14.96 -2.37
N GLN A 765 -0.68 15.44 -1.61
CA GLN A 765 0.69 15.61 -2.12
C GLN A 765 1.45 14.27 -2.22
N LYS A 766 1.15 13.30 -1.37
CA LYS A 766 1.90 12.04 -1.19
C LYS A 766 1.24 10.85 -1.90
N LEU A 767 -0.01 10.54 -1.55
CA LEU A 767 -0.70 9.32 -1.99
C LEU A 767 -0.89 9.17 -3.50
N PRO A 768 -1.23 10.22 -4.29
CA PRO A 768 -1.34 10.07 -5.74
C PRO A 768 -0.04 9.68 -6.42
N ALA A 769 1.09 10.25 -5.98
CA ALA A 769 2.41 9.92 -6.52
C ALA A 769 2.77 8.45 -6.27
N LEU A 770 2.50 7.96 -5.07
CA LEU A 770 2.77 6.58 -4.67
C LEU A 770 1.83 5.58 -5.36
N LYS A 771 0.55 5.92 -5.50
CA LYS A 771 -0.43 5.06 -6.19
C LYS A 771 -0.08 4.86 -7.67
N ARG A 772 0.60 5.81 -8.32
CA ARG A 772 1.00 5.70 -9.73
C ARG A 772 2.17 4.76 -10.00
N VAL A 773 2.94 4.43 -8.99
CA VAL A 773 4.14 3.57 -9.13
C VAL A 773 3.76 2.10 -9.25
N THR A 774 2.65 1.70 -8.65
CA THR A 774 2.24 0.30 -8.59
C THR A 774 0.89 0.07 -9.25
N ASN A 775 0.72 -1.10 -9.85
CA ASN A 775 -0.58 -1.59 -10.31
C ASN A 775 -1.22 -2.60 -9.34
N MET A 776 -0.65 -2.75 -8.13
CA MET A 776 -1.28 -3.54 -7.07
C MET A 776 -2.57 -2.87 -6.56
N LEU A 777 -3.50 -3.66 -6.04
CA LEU A 777 -4.69 -3.13 -5.37
C LEU A 777 -4.32 -2.63 -3.97
N ILE A 778 -4.60 -1.36 -3.68
CA ILE A 778 -4.22 -0.71 -2.42
C ILE A 778 -5.40 -0.68 -1.45
N CYS A 779 -5.19 -1.22 -0.24
CA CYS A 779 -6.11 -1.13 0.88
C CYS A 779 -5.44 -0.32 1.99
N GLY A 780 -6.11 0.70 2.54
CA GLY A 780 -5.60 1.45 3.68
C GLY A 780 -6.13 0.90 5.00
N GLU A 781 -5.31 0.83 6.03
CA GLU A 781 -5.78 0.68 7.40
C GLU A 781 -6.03 2.09 7.96
N ASP A 782 -7.29 2.49 8.01
CA ASP A 782 -7.77 3.82 8.39
C ASP A 782 -8.58 3.76 9.69
N LEU A 783 -7.94 3.25 10.76
CA LEU A 783 -8.52 3.05 12.07
C LEU A 783 -7.98 4.03 13.11
N GLY A 784 -8.69 4.15 14.25
CA GLY A 784 -8.36 5.02 15.38
C GLY A 784 -9.01 6.38 15.27
N MET A 785 -8.31 7.45 15.65
CA MET A 785 -8.82 8.83 15.55
C MET A 785 -8.75 9.31 14.09
N VAL A 786 -9.76 8.98 13.29
CA VAL A 786 -9.83 9.24 11.85
C VAL A 786 -10.32 10.67 11.59
N PRO A 787 -9.52 11.55 10.89
CA PRO A 787 -10.01 12.86 10.43
C PRO A 787 -11.15 12.75 9.43
N ASP A 788 -12.05 13.75 9.41
CA ASP A 788 -13.22 13.77 8.52
C ASP A 788 -12.83 13.73 7.03
N CYS A 789 -11.66 14.26 6.65
CA CYS A 789 -11.18 14.27 5.27
C CYS A 789 -10.74 12.88 4.75
N VAL A 790 -10.46 11.91 5.61
CA VAL A 790 -9.87 10.61 5.21
C VAL A 790 -10.78 9.81 4.28
N PRO A 791 -12.07 9.59 4.60
CA PRO A 791 -12.98 8.86 3.70
C PRO A 791 -13.09 9.50 2.32
N ASP A 792 -13.09 10.84 2.25
CA ASP A 792 -13.16 11.58 0.98
C ASP A 792 -11.89 11.39 0.15
N VAL A 793 -10.70 11.47 0.74
CA VAL A 793 -9.43 11.24 0.05
C VAL A 793 -9.33 9.78 -0.42
N MET A 794 -9.69 8.82 0.44
CA MET A 794 -9.70 7.39 0.06
C MET A 794 -10.61 7.14 -1.14
N LYS A 795 -11.82 7.70 -1.12
CA LYS A 795 -12.79 7.61 -2.21
C LYS A 795 -12.28 8.32 -3.48
N GLN A 796 -11.74 9.53 -3.35
CA GLN A 796 -11.20 10.30 -4.47
C GLN A 796 -10.05 9.56 -5.18
N LEU A 797 -9.25 8.82 -4.44
CA LEU A 797 -8.11 8.07 -4.96
C LEU A 797 -8.46 6.62 -5.31
N GLY A 798 -9.67 6.14 -5.02
CA GLY A 798 -10.06 4.75 -5.23
C GLY A 798 -9.23 3.76 -4.41
N LEU A 799 -8.88 4.14 -3.18
CA LEU A 799 -8.24 3.27 -2.18
C LEU A 799 -9.33 2.55 -1.39
N LEU A 800 -9.12 1.27 -1.10
CA LEU A 800 -10.07 0.51 -0.31
C LEU A 800 -9.90 0.86 1.18
N SER A 801 -10.99 1.25 1.84
CA SER A 801 -11.04 1.47 3.29
C SER A 801 -11.14 0.15 4.05
N LEU A 802 -10.80 0.16 5.33
CA LEU A 802 -10.99 -0.97 6.25
C LEU A 802 -12.18 -0.69 7.17
N GLU A 803 -13.18 -1.56 7.14
CA GLU A 803 -14.39 -1.44 7.95
C GLU A 803 -14.49 -2.59 8.94
N ILE A 804 -14.45 -2.28 10.24
CA ILE A 804 -14.52 -3.25 11.34
C ILE A 804 -15.80 -3.04 12.13
N GLN A 805 -16.62 -4.08 12.26
CA GLN A 805 -17.95 -4.01 12.85
C GLN A 805 -17.94 -3.43 14.28
N ARG A 806 -16.98 -3.81 15.10
CA ARG A 806 -16.88 -3.38 16.51
C ARG A 806 -16.04 -2.12 16.75
N MET A 807 -15.54 -1.51 15.65
CA MET A 807 -14.77 -0.25 15.68
C MET A 807 -15.32 0.72 14.63
N PRO A 808 -16.51 1.30 14.85
CA PRO A 808 -17.08 2.26 13.92
C PRO A 808 -16.20 3.51 13.84
N LYS A 809 -16.03 4.05 12.62
CA LYS A 809 -15.34 5.34 12.40
C LYS A 809 -16.18 6.53 12.85
N ASP A 810 -17.50 6.39 12.87
CA ASP A 810 -18.43 7.38 13.40
C ASP A 810 -18.53 7.23 14.93
N PRO A 811 -18.06 8.19 15.73
CA PRO A 811 -18.07 8.11 17.18
C PRO A 811 -19.47 8.13 17.82
N LYS A 812 -20.51 8.36 17.01
CA LYS A 812 -21.92 8.34 17.47
C LYS A 812 -22.55 6.95 17.37
N LYS A 813 -21.86 6.00 16.74
CA LYS A 813 -22.34 4.61 16.60
C LYS A 813 -21.56 3.70 17.55
N ASP A 814 -22.28 2.80 18.21
CA ASP A 814 -21.65 1.76 19.04
C ASP A 814 -21.01 0.65 18.17
N PHE A 815 -21.64 0.37 17.01
CA PHE A 815 -21.19 -0.64 16.06
C PHE A 815 -21.35 -0.13 14.62
N PHE A 816 -20.55 -0.69 13.73
CA PHE A 816 -20.67 -0.50 12.28
C PHE A 816 -21.38 -1.72 11.69
N HIS A 817 -22.55 -1.50 11.07
CA HIS A 817 -23.24 -2.60 10.40
C HIS A 817 -22.61 -2.88 9.02
N PRO A 818 -22.18 -4.13 8.70
CA PRO A 818 -21.50 -4.45 7.43
C PRO A 818 -22.27 -4.07 6.16
N ASN A 819 -23.61 -3.98 6.22
CA ASN A 819 -24.43 -3.53 5.08
C ASN A 819 -24.27 -2.03 4.74
N ASP A 820 -23.70 -1.24 5.65
CA ASP A 820 -23.42 0.19 5.42
C ASP A 820 -22.07 0.41 4.73
N ALA A 821 -21.30 -0.66 4.48
CA ALA A 821 -19.95 -0.56 3.93
C ALA A 821 -19.96 0.03 2.51
N PRO A 822 -19.05 0.98 2.21
CA PRO A 822 -18.84 1.42 0.84
C PRO A 822 -18.33 0.26 -0.03
N TYR A 823 -18.61 0.31 -1.34
CA TYR A 823 -18.17 -0.77 -2.24
C TYR A 823 -16.64 -0.93 -2.25
N LEU A 824 -15.89 0.18 -2.37
CA LEU A 824 -14.43 0.16 -2.30
C LEU A 824 -13.96 0.02 -0.86
N SER A 825 -14.20 -1.12 -0.24
CA SER A 825 -13.76 -1.44 1.12
C SER A 825 -13.43 -2.91 1.31
N VAL A 826 -12.77 -3.18 2.42
CA VAL A 826 -12.56 -4.49 3.02
C VAL A 826 -13.32 -4.51 4.33
N VAL A 827 -14.30 -5.39 4.48
CA VAL A 827 -15.00 -5.63 5.75
C VAL A 827 -14.38 -6.82 6.48
N THR A 828 -14.26 -6.71 7.80
CA THR A 828 -13.76 -7.79 8.65
C THR A 828 -14.38 -7.70 10.05
N PRO A 829 -14.70 -8.82 10.71
CA PRO A 829 -15.15 -8.80 12.11
C PRO A 829 -14.01 -8.53 13.09
N SER A 830 -12.79 -8.92 12.74
CA SER A 830 -11.60 -8.80 13.57
C SER A 830 -10.32 -8.70 12.76
N THR A 831 -9.26 -8.15 13.36
CA THR A 831 -7.89 -8.14 12.84
C THR A 831 -6.94 -8.81 13.83
N HIS A 832 -5.69 -9.00 13.41
CA HIS A 832 -4.63 -9.54 14.28
C HIS A 832 -4.33 -8.67 15.51
N ASP A 833 -4.72 -7.39 15.51
CA ASP A 833 -4.50 -6.43 16.62
C ASP A 833 -5.60 -6.45 17.68
N MET A 834 -6.56 -7.35 17.56
CA MET A 834 -7.66 -7.47 18.51
C MET A 834 -8.02 -8.93 18.75
N SER A 835 -8.88 -9.19 19.73
CA SER A 835 -9.45 -10.51 19.98
C SER A 835 -10.24 -11.02 18.77
N THR A 836 -10.30 -12.33 18.59
CA THR A 836 -11.24 -12.98 17.65
C THR A 836 -12.70 -12.66 18.02
N ILE A 837 -13.65 -12.99 17.17
CA ILE A 837 -15.09 -12.87 17.51
C ILE A 837 -15.37 -13.53 18.85
N ARG A 838 -14.82 -14.73 19.06
CA ARG A 838 -15.04 -15.51 20.28
C ARG A 838 -14.44 -14.83 21.51
N GLY A 839 -13.19 -14.37 21.42
CA GLY A 839 -12.54 -13.67 22.52
C GLY A 839 -13.27 -12.39 22.89
N TRP A 840 -13.64 -11.60 21.87
CA TRP A 840 -14.40 -10.37 22.07
C TRP A 840 -15.77 -10.59 22.75
N TRP A 841 -16.47 -11.68 22.43
CA TRP A 841 -17.77 -12.01 23.00
C TRP A 841 -17.72 -12.16 24.53
N GLU A 842 -16.57 -12.48 25.08
CA GLU A 842 -16.36 -12.74 26.50
C GLU A 842 -15.72 -11.54 27.25
N GLU A 843 -15.36 -10.45 26.56
CA GLU A 843 -14.64 -9.30 27.14
C GLU A 843 -15.56 -8.34 27.91
N ASP A 844 -16.70 -7.94 27.33
CA ASP A 844 -17.61 -6.92 27.88
C ASP A 844 -19.08 -7.32 27.75
N ARG A 845 -19.66 -7.75 28.83
CA ARG A 845 -21.06 -8.26 28.86
C ARG A 845 -22.10 -7.23 28.47
N GLU A 846 -21.92 -5.97 28.87
CA GLU A 846 -22.89 -4.92 28.56
C GLU A 846 -22.89 -4.61 27.08
N ARG A 847 -21.70 -4.44 26.49
CA ARG A 847 -21.53 -4.17 25.07
C ARG A 847 -21.99 -5.35 24.20
N ILE A 848 -21.70 -6.58 24.64
CA ILE A 848 -22.18 -7.79 23.96
C ILE A 848 -23.69 -7.93 24.03
N GLN A 849 -24.35 -7.58 25.15
CA GLN A 849 -25.82 -7.59 25.21
C GLN A 849 -26.43 -6.60 24.22
N GLN A 850 -25.84 -5.40 24.07
CA GLN A 850 -26.29 -4.42 23.07
C GLN A 850 -26.12 -4.96 21.65
N PHE A 851 -24.96 -5.55 21.34
CA PHE A 851 -24.68 -6.18 20.04
C PHE A 851 -25.67 -7.32 19.74
N TYR A 852 -25.92 -8.19 20.69
CA TYR A 852 -26.86 -9.31 20.57
C TYR A 852 -28.27 -8.84 20.22
N ASN A 853 -28.73 -7.78 20.87
CA ASN A 853 -30.06 -7.25 20.63
C ASN A 853 -30.15 -6.44 19.31
N HIS A 854 -29.20 -5.55 19.05
CA HIS A 854 -29.29 -4.57 17.97
C HIS A 854 -28.71 -5.10 16.65
N GLU A 855 -27.54 -5.74 16.69
CA GLU A 855 -26.85 -6.17 15.48
C GLU A 855 -27.27 -7.59 15.05
N LEU A 856 -27.50 -8.49 16.00
CA LEU A 856 -27.98 -9.84 15.71
C LEU A 856 -29.51 -9.97 15.74
N GLY A 857 -30.23 -8.92 16.20
CA GLY A 857 -31.70 -8.90 16.26
C GLY A 857 -32.29 -9.96 17.19
N GLN A 858 -31.54 -10.38 18.22
CA GLN A 858 -31.95 -11.41 19.16
C GLN A 858 -32.58 -10.82 20.41
N TRP A 859 -33.45 -11.58 21.06
CA TRP A 859 -34.15 -11.19 22.29
C TRP A 859 -33.70 -12.04 23.48
N GLY A 860 -33.75 -11.45 24.66
CA GLY A 860 -33.37 -12.12 25.91
C GLY A 860 -31.92 -11.83 26.28
N GLU A 861 -31.39 -12.63 27.20
CA GLU A 861 -30.02 -12.52 27.67
C GLU A 861 -29.03 -13.14 26.65
N ALA A 862 -27.97 -12.41 26.31
CA ALA A 862 -26.93 -12.90 25.42
C ALA A 862 -26.23 -14.11 26.09
N PRO A 863 -25.92 -15.20 25.32
CA PRO A 863 -25.12 -16.33 25.80
C PRO A 863 -23.81 -15.88 26.44
N ALA A 864 -23.40 -16.54 27.55
CA ALA A 864 -22.17 -16.20 28.26
C ALA A 864 -20.93 -16.46 27.37
N TYR A 865 -20.99 -17.47 26.55
CA TYR A 865 -19.91 -17.86 25.60
C TYR A 865 -20.38 -17.67 24.17
N CYS A 866 -19.43 -17.40 23.27
CA CYS A 866 -19.69 -17.31 21.84
C CYS A 866 -19.97 -18.71 21.28
N GLU A 867 -21.25 -19.02 21.10
CA GLU A 867 -21.66 -20.27 20.45
C GLU A 867 -21.33 -20.23 18.95
N ALA A 868 -21.20 -21.42 18.32
CA ALA A 868 -20.80 -21.51 16.90
C ALA A 868 -21.77 -20.76 15.97
N TRP A 869 -23.09 -20.78 16.25
CA TRP A 869 -24.09 -20.08 15.45
C TRP A 869 -23.96 -18.54 15.54
N ILE A 870 -23.48 -18.00 16.69
CA ILE A 870 -23.24 -16.57 16.86
C ILE A 870 -22.08 -16.13 15.96
N ASN A 871 -20.98 -16.87 16.04
CA ASN A 871 -19.82 -16.62 15.19
C ASN A 871 -20.19 -16.72 13.70
N GLN A 872 -20.98 -17.72 13.33
CA GLN A 872 -21.51 -17.89 11.97
C GLN A 872 -22.39 -16.72 11.55
N ALA A 873 -23.30 -16.25 12.39
CA ALA A 873 -24.16 -15.10 12.09
C ALA A 873 -23.35 -13.85 11.79
N ILE A 874 -22.30 -13.56 12.57
CA ILE A 874 -21.40 -12.44 12.36
C ILE A 874 -20.64 -12.58 11.02
N VAL A 875 -20.08 -13.75 10.73
CA VAL A 875 -19.39 -14.02 9.45
C VAL A 875 -20.35 -13.82 8.28
N LEU A 876 -21.60 -14.30 8.38
CA LEU A 876 -22.61 -14.14 7.32
C LEU A 876 -22.98 -12.65 7.09
N GLN A 877 -23.11 -11.81 8.14
CA GLN A 877 -23.32 -10.37 7.96
C GLN A 877 -22.23 -9.74 7.07
N HIS A 878 -20.96 -10.13 7.28
CA HIS A 878 -19.84 -9.61 6.48
C HIS A 878 -19.85 -10.17 5.05
N LEU A 879 -20.18 -11.46 4.87
CA LEU A 879 -20.29 -12.06 3.53
C LEU A 879 -21.40 -11.41 2.70
N TYR A 880 -22.53 -11.08 3.29
CA TYR A 880 -23.65 -10.43 2.58
C TYR A 880 -23.47 -8.91 2.38
N SER A 881 -22.41 -8.31 2.93
CA SER A 881 -22.16 -6.86 2.78
C SER A 881 -21.96 -6.43 1.31
N PRO A 882 -22.15 -5.13 0.99
CA PRO A 882 -21.86 -4.58 -0.33
C PRO A 882 -20.35 -4.41 -0.63
N ALA A 883 -19.48 -4.53 0.36
CA ALA A 883 -18.03 -4.34 0.21
C ALA A 883 -17.41 -5.22 -0.88
N MET A 884 -16.40 -4.72 -1.56
CA MET A 884 -15.67 -5.49 -2.59
C MET A 884 -15.03 -6.75 -1.98
N TRP A 885 -14.48 -6.65 -0.79
CA TRP A 885 -13.85 -7.77 -0.10
C TRP A 885 -14.42 -8.00 1.29
N ALA A 886 -14.66 -9.25 1.66
CA ALA A 886 -14.87 -9.70 3.03
C ALA A 886 -13.69 -10.61 3.42
N VAL A 887 -12.87 -10.18 4.38
CA VAL A 887 -11.66 -10.90 4.79
C VAL A 887 -11.78 -11.30 6.25
N PHE A 888 -11.49 -12.55 6.57
CA PHE A 888 -11.67 -13.13 7.90
C PHE A 888 -10.36 -13.68 8.42
N GLN A 889 -10.07 -13.52 9.70
CA GLN A 889 -9.04 -14.34 10.33
C GLN A 889 -9.43 -15.81 10.25
N LEU A 890 -8.46 -16.69 10.05
CA LEU A 890 -8.73 -18.13 9.99
C LEU A 890 -9.44 -18.62 11.25
N GLN A 891 -9.08 -18.08 12.42
CA GLN A 891 -9.69 -18.42 13.71
C GLN A 891 -11.19 -18.10 13.75
N ASP A 892 -11.59 -16.95 13.16
CA ASP A 892 -12.99 -16.57 13.08
C ASP A 892 -13.80 -17.50 12.16
N LEU A 893 -13.19 -17.99 11.09
CA LEU A 893 -13.82 -19.02 10.24
C LEU A 893 -13.96 -20.35 10.98
N LEU A 894 -12.92 -20.80 11.67
CA LEU A 894 -12.97 -22.03 12.49
C LEU A 894 -13.96 -21.90 13.66
N GLY A 895 -14.16 -20.68 14.18
CA GLY A 895 -15.13 -20.38 15.23
C GLY A 895 -16.58 -20.73 14.88
N MET A 896 -16.93 -20.83 13.59
CA MET A 896 -18.24 -21.27 13.09
C MET A 896 -18.53 -22.74 13.38
N ASN A 897 -17.52 -23.54 13.73
CA ASN A 897 -17.66 -24.96 14.00
C ASN A 897 -17.14 -25.32 15.40
N ALA A 898 -18.04 -25.82 16.25
CA ALA A 898 -17.73 -26.13 17.65
C ALA A 898 -16.63 -27.20 17.83
N ALA A 899 -16.43 -28.09 16.86
CA ALA A 899 -15.43 -29.15 16.92
C ALA A 899 -14.04 -28.68 16.42
N LEU A 900 -13.96 -27.59 15.63
CA LEU A 900 -12.73 -27.15 14.98
C LEU A 900 -12.06 -25.96 15.67
N ARG A 901 -12.77 -25.28 16.59
CA ARG A 901 -12.24 -24.14 17.33
C ARG A 901 -11.42 -24.57 18.55
N ARG A 902 -10.51 -23.75 19.01
CA ARG A 902 -9.81 -23.98 20.31
C ARG A 902 -10.80 -23.97 21.46
N GLU A 903 -10.47 -24.67 22.56
CA GLU A 903 -11.27 -24.62 23.79
C GLU A 903 -11.26 -23.22 24.38
N ASP A 904 -10.08 -22.66 24.61
CA ASP A 904 -9.89 -21.30 25.16
C ASP A 904 -9.74 -20.27 24.03
N PRO A 905 -10.68 -19.30 23.90
CA PRO A 905 -10.62 -18.26 22.88
C PRO A 905 -9.42 -17.31 23.02
N ASN A 906 -8.84 -17.17 24.23
CA ASN A 906 -7.67 -16.31 24.45
C ASN A 906 -6.42 -16.86 23.73
N GLN A 907 -6.35 -18.16 23.52
CA GLN A 907 -5.26 -18.79 22.76
C GLN A 907 -5.37 -18.58 21.25
N GLU A 908 -6.43 -17.94 20.78
CA GLU A 908 -6.63 -17.59 19.37
C GLU A 908 -6.07 -16.20 19.03
N ARG A 909 -5.69 -15.39 20.01
CA ARG A 909 -5.12 -14.04 19.79
C ARG A 909 -3.73 -14.11 19.18
N ILE A 910 -3.51 -13.25 18.16
CA ILE A 910 -2.22 -13.09 17.50
C ILE A 910 -1.42 -12.00 18.21
N ASN A 911 -2.04 -10.85 18.47
CA ASN A 911 -1.42 -9.71 19.13
C ASN A 911 -2.26 -9.19 20.34
N ILE A 912 -1.58 -8.54 21.27
CA ILE A 912 -2.16 -7.79 22.38
C ILE A 912 -1.50 -6.40 22.37
N PRO A 913 -2.03 -5.39 21.66
CA PRO A 913 -1.38 -4.09 21.46
C PRO A 913 -1.06 -3.34 22.75
N ALA A 914 -1.85 -3.54 23.80
CA ALA A 914 -1.60 -2.97 25.14
C ALA A 914 -0.35 -3.54 25.82
N ASN A 915 0.20 -4.65 25.34
CA ASN A 915 1.41 -5.27 25.86
C ASN A 915 2.60 -5.00 24.92
N PRO A 916 3.46 -4.00 25.20
CA PRO A 916 4.61 -3.68 24.35
C PRO A 916 5.69 -4.78 24.31
N LYS A 917 5.59 -5.78 25.18
CA LYS A 917 6.47 -6.96 25.23
C LYS A 917 5.72 -8.22 24.82
N HIS A 918 4.71 -8.11 23.91
CA HIS A 918 3.99 -9.26 23.43
C HIS A 918 4.90 -10.17 22.60
N TYR A 919 4.84 -11.47 22.88
CA TYR A 919 5.54 -12.49 22.09
C TYR A 919 4.62 -13.00 20.97
N TRP A 920 4.95 -12.74 19.71
CA TRP A 920 4.18 -13.12 18.52
C TRP A 920 4.45 -14.59 18.17
N ARG A 921 3.76 -15.50 18.88
CA ARG A 921 3.99 -16.95 18.82
C ARG A 921 2.76 -17.76 18.47
N TYR A 922 1.66 -17.09 18.08
CA TYR A 922 0.43 -17.78 17.71
C TYR A 922 0.69 -18.77 16.58
N ARG A 923 0.19 -19.99 16.73
CA ARG A 923 0.31 -21.07 15.76
C ARG A 923 -1.02 -21.79 15.63
N MET A 924 -1.44 -22.15 14.40
CA MET A 924 -2.61 -22.99 14.18
C MET A 924 -2.54 -24.26 15.04
N HIS A 925 -3.64 -24.66 15.66
CA HIS A 925 -3.71 -25.90 16.41
C HIS A 925 -3.96 -27.12 15.50
N LEU A 926 -4.65 -26.91 14.36
CA LEU A 926 -4.80 -27.88 13.30
C LEU A 926 -3.68 -27.71 12.25
N SER A 927 -3.16 -28.81 11.73
CA SER A 927 -2.33 -28.77 10.53
C SER A 927 -3.19 -28.50 9.28
N MET A 928 -2.57 -28.00 8.21
CA MET A 928 -3.27 -27.81 6.93
C MET A 928 -3.81 -29.13 6.39
N GLU A 929 -3.12 -30.25 6.64
CA GLU A 929 -3.54 -31.58 6.24
C GLU A 929 -4.77 -32.06 7.02
N GLU A 930 -4.89 -31.75 8.31
CA GLU A 930 -6.07 -32.00 9.13
C GLU A 930 -7.23 -31.12 8.64
N LEU A 931 -7.01 -29.82 8.46
CA LEU A 931 -8.04 -28.89 7.97
C LEU A 931 -8.56 -29.31 6.57
N MET A 932 -7.69 -29.83 5.70
CA MET A 932 -8.05 -30.33 4.38
C MET A 932 -8.94 -31.59 4.43
N LYS A 933 -8.93 -32.36 5.54
CA LYS A 933 -9.80 -33.53 5.77
C LYS A 933 -11.20 -33.13 6.23
N GLU A 934 -11.37 -31.88 6.74
CA GLU A 934 -12.67 -31.36 7.20
C GLU A 934 -13.55 -30.92 6.02
N VAL A 935 -13.94 -31.87 5.19
CA VAL A 935 -14.66 -31.63 3.93
C VAL A 935 -16.05 -31.03 4.18
N SER A 936 -16.72 -31.44 5.26
CA SER A 936 -18.05 -30.90 5.60
C SER A 936 -18.01 -29.43 5.88
N PHE A 937 -17.09 -29.00 6.75
CA PHE A 937 -16.89 -27.59 7.09
C PHE A 937 -16.47 -26.77 5.87
N THR A 938 -15.52 -27.28 5.09
CA THR A 938 -15.01 -26.59 3.90
C THR A 938 -16.11 -26.37 2.85
N ASN A 939 -16.97 -27.36 2.62
CA ASN A 939 -18.11 -27.27 1.70
C ASN A 939 -19.20 -26.32 2.23
N GLU A 940 -19.47 -26.32 3.53
CA GLU A 940 -20.41 -25.40 4.17
C GLU A 940 -19.95 -23.95 4.00
N LEU A 941 -18.69 -23.66 4.32
CA LEU A 941 -18.11 -22.33 4.11
C LEU A 941 -18.19 -21.89 2.64
N LYS A 942 -17.85 -22.79 1.72
CA LYS A 942 -17.99 -22.55 0.27
C LYS A 942 -19.42 -22.21 -0.11
N GLY A 943 -20.40 -22.94 0.41
CA GLY A 943 -21.83 -22.68 0.17
C GLY A 943 -22.25 -21.28 0.62
N TYR A 944 -21.77 -20.80 1.77
CA TYR A 944 -22.04 -19.43 2.25
C TYR A 944 -21.38 -18.36 1.37
N ILE A 945 -20.15 -18.58 0.92
CA ILE A 945 -19.43 -17.67 0.03
C ILE A 945 -20.17 -17.57 -1.31
N GLU A 946 -20.55 -18.69 -1.91
CA GLU A 946 -21.29 -18.74 -3.18
C GLU A 946 -22.67 -18.07 -3.06
N ALA A 947 -23.42 -18.37 -1.99
CA ALA A 947 -24.75 -17.79 -1.75
C ALA A 947 -24.69 -16.27 -1.55
N SER A 948 -23.59 -15.72 -1.03
CA SER A 948 -23.36 -14.27 -0.88
C SER A 948 -22.91 -13.57 -2.18
N GLY A 949 -22.69 -14.31 -3.27
CA GLY A 949 -22.22 -13.79 -4.55
C GLY A 949 -20.73 -13.42 -4.55
N ARG A 950 -19.90 -14.08 -3.73
CA ARG A 950 -18.45 -13.82 -3.59
C ARG A 950 -17.59 -14.95 -4.15
N SER A 951 -18.07 -15.70 -5.09
CA SER A 951 -17.35 -16.84 -5.70
C SER A 951 -16.49 -16.43 -6.91
#